data_6f02a49af7f79d94ef4f3b647780f0d5
#
_entry.id   6f02a49af7f79d94ef4f3b647780f0d5
#
_cell.length_a   1.000
_cell.length_b   1.000
_cell.length_c   1.000
_cell.angle_alpha   90.00
_cell.angle_beta   90.00
_cell.angle_gamma   90.00
#
_symmetry.space_group_name_H-M   'P 1'
#
loop_
_entity.id
_entity.type
_entity.pdbx_description
1 polymer ?
#
loop_
_entity_poly.entity_id
_entity_poly.type
_entity_poly.pdbx_seq_one_letter_code
_entity_poly.pdbx_strand_id
1 'polypeptide(L)'
;MGGRNVGRAAALRARSVAFPSVAGFCIATAALIVGLALAAGMARAQDLIVAHGISTFGDLKYPADFPHLDYVNPNAPKGGEISEWAPGGFDSMNPYSVKGRAAALASAPFENILTGVADEIGSAYCLLCSTLEYPADRSFVIFNLRPEARFSDGSPLTAADVVFSYKMFLTKGLTDFRTVLAQQVQGAEALDAHRVKFTFKPGVPTRDLPQDVGALPILSQAHYEANKLDLEEPGMVPFLGSGPYVLENAEAGSSVTYRRNPDYWGADLPIAKGKSNFDRIRIEYFGDSAVAFEGFKGGAYTFRNENSSRVWATQYDFPALAAGHVVKAELPSGTKANGQGFLFNLRREKFQDPRVREAIALMFNFEWSNETLFYGLYSRINSVWENSWLAAMGVPSAAEVALLQPLVDQGLLQAGILTDEPVMGPASGATQLDRRNLRRASALLDAAGWMPGGDGVRRNAAGEPLTVAFLNDDPSFERVINPYVENLKSLGVDARMESIDQAQMEARTRPPSYDFDMIVGNARSSYVSGSDLMQYYGSETADVSAFNVMGLKSPAVDRMIALVMAAKSNDDLTVATQALDRVLRAERFWVPQWFKATHTVAYFDMYEHPETLPPYALGELEFWWFNADKAAALKAAGALR
;
A
#
# COMPACT_ATOMS: atom_id res chain seq x y z
N MET A 1 5.97 -30.26 72.80
CA MET A 1 5.45 -31.53 73.23
C MET A 1 5.65 -32.45 72.11
N GLY A 2 6.66 -33.26 72.06
CA GLY A 2 6.96 -34.50 72.73
C GLY A 2 6.53 -35.59 71.80
N GLY A 3 7.24 -36.54 71.45
CA GLY A 3 8.48 -37.18 71.78
C GLY A 3 8.64 -38.44 70.97
N ARG A 4 9.89 -38.72 70.66
CA ARG A 4 10.60 -39.96 70.95
C ARG A 4 10.09 -41.26 70.33
N ASN A 5 10.90 -41.81 69.48
CA ASN A 5 11.90 -42.91 69.67
C ASN A 5 11.44 -44.29 69.27
N VAL A 6 12.31 -44.98 68.65
CA VAL A 6 13.19 -46.16 68.79
C VAL A 6 13.01 -47.10 67.62
N GLY A 7 13.87 -47.37 66.74
CA GLY A 7 15.10 -48.15 66.72
C GLY A 7 14.88 -49.64 66.67
N ARG A 8 15.39 -50.28 65.56
CA ARG A 8 15.97 -51.65 65.62
C ARG A 8 16.74 -51.93 64.30
N ALA A 9 17.99 -52.33 64.50
CA ALA A 9 18.91 -52.91 63.53
C ALA A 9 18.55 -54.37 63.15
N ALA A 10 18.77 -54.74 61.95
CA ALA A 10 19.07 -56.17 61.61
C ALA A 10 19.83 -56.31 60.26
N ALA A 11 21.03 -56.75 60.40
CA ALA A 11 21.74 -57.79 59.62
C ALA A 11 21.96 -57.63 58.11
N LEU A 12 23.25 -57.50 57.81
CA LEU A 12 23.92 -57.76 56.54
C LEU A 12 23.60 -59.16 55.94
N ARG A 13 23.26 -59.14 54.64
CA ARG A 13 23.63 -60.26 53.72
C ARG A 13 24.27 -59.66 52.48
N ALA A 14 25.58 -60.02 52.31
CA ALA A 14 26.34 -59.77 51.11
C ALA A 14 25.77 -60.55 49.93
N ARG A 15 25.44 -59.90 48.83
CA ARG A 15 25.29 -60.51 47.52
C ARG A 15 26.33 -59.90 46.58
N SER A 16 27.20 -60.73 46.08
CA SER A 16 28.19 -60.46 45.06
C SER A 16 27.53 -59.98 43.78
N VAL A 17 27.84 -58.75 43.39
CA VAL A 17 27.46 -58.18 42.06
C VAL A 17 28.70 -58.33 41.18
N ALA A 18 28.56 -59.11 40.12
CA ALA A 18 29.58 -59.27 39.07
C ALA A 18 29.68 -57.96 38.28
N PHE A 19 30.88 -57.41 38.15
CA PHE A 19 31.18 -56.28 37.28
C PHE A 19 31.16 -56.70 35.80
N PRO A 20 30.45 -56.04 34.88
CA PRO A 20 30.60 -56.27 33.46
C PRO A 20 31.97 -55.75 32.98
N SER A 21 32.58 -56.43 32.07
CA SER A 21 33.92 -56.16 31.54
C SER A 21 34.04 -54.82 30.85
N VAL A 22 35.19 -54.17 31.06
CA VAL A 22 35.56 -52.86 30.51
C VAL A 22 35.45 -52.75 28.95
N ALA A 23 35.46 -53.91 28.24
CA ALA A 23 35.36 -54.00 26.79
C ALA A 23 33.94 -53.54 26.22
N GLY A 24 32.85 -53.70 26.97
CA GLY A 24 31.52 -53.32 26.52
C GLY A 24 31.24 -51.79 26.56
N PHE A 25 31.94 -51.06 27.45
CA PHE A 25 31.74 -49.61 27.60
C PHE A 25 32.44 -48.80 26.51
N CYS A 26 33.56 -49.26 25.96
CA CYS A 26 34.27 -48.58 24.86
C CYS A 26 33.57 -48.73 23.52
N ILE A 27 32.83 -49.80 23.27
CA ILE A 27 32.08 -49.99 21.99
C ILE A 27 30.80 -49.13 21.98
N ALA A 28 30.11 -49.01 23.12
CA ALA A 28 28.90 -48.17 23.23
C ALA A 28 29.22 -46.68 23.11
N THR A 29 30.34 -46.20 23.69
CA THR A 29 30.78 -44.82 23.59
C THR A 29 31.30 -44.49 22.19
N ALA A 30 31.99 -45.38 21.51
CA ALA A 30 32.44 -45.20 20.13
C ALA A 30 31.27 -45.15 19.14
N ALA A 31 30.22 -45.97 19.33
CA ALA A 31 29.02 -45.95 18.50
C ALA A 31 28.19 -44.64 18.72
N LEU A 32 28.17 -44.11 19.94
CA LEU A 32 27.49 -42.84 20.26
C LEU A 32 28.22 -41.62 19.66
N ILE A 33 29.56 -41.62 19.69
CA ILE A 33 30.40 -40.57 19.10
C ILE A 33 30.34 -40.61 17.56
N VAL A 34 30.30 -41.77 16.93
CA VAL A 34 30.12 -41.92 15.48
C VAL A 34 28.70 -41.55 15.06
N GLY A 35 27.68 -41.87 15.87
CA GLY A 35 26.29 -41.45 15.64
C GLY A 35 26.11 -39.92 15.75
N LEU A 36 26.75 -39.27 16.71
CA LEU A 36 26.76 -37.80 16.84
C LEU A 36 27.59 -37.12 15.73
N ALA A 37 28.70 -37.71 15.30
CA ALA A 37 29.51 -37.21 14.20
C ALA A 37 28.79 -37.36 12.83
N LEU A 38 28.00 -38.42 12.62
CA LEU A 38 27.16 -38.61 11.45
C LEU A 38 25.92 -37.69 11.47
N ALA A 39 25.36 -37.38 12.64
CA ALA A 39 24.28 -36.41 12.77
C ALA A 39 24.77 -34.94 12.59
N ALA A 40 26.01 -34.65 13.00
CA ALA A 40 26.65 -33.35 12.74
C ALA A 40 27.13 -33.17 11.28
N GLY A 41 27.31 -34.26 10.54
CA GLY A 41 27.75 -34.25 9.13
C GLY A 41 26.63 -34.06 8.11
N MET A 42 25.37 -34.01 8.53
CA MET A 42 24.20 -33.76 7.65
C MET A 42 23.60 -32.36 7.76
N ALA A 43 24.32 -31.40 8.30
CA ALA A 43 24.05 -30.00 7.95
C ALA A 43 24.54 -29.82 6.49
N ARG A 44 23.71 -30.26 5.52
CA ARG A 44 23.91 -29.91 4.13
C ARG A 44 24.04 -28.40 4.13
N ALA A 45 25.16 -27.88 3.65
CA ALA A 45 25.23 -26.47 3.28
C ALA A 45 24.04 -26.24 2.34
N GLN A 46 23.08 -25.45 2.80
CA GLN A 46 21.90 -25.11 2.01
C GLN A 46 22.44 -24.34 0.82
N ASP A 47 22.28 -24.86 -0.40
CA ASP A 47 22.72 -24.15 -1.60
C ASP A 47 21.98 -22.79 -1.63
N LEU A 48 22.74 -21.70 -1.51
CA LEU A 48 22.20 -20.36 -1.53
C LEU A 48 22.12 -19.87 -2.96
N ILE A 49 20.99 -19.30 -3.30
CA ILE A 49 20.81 -18.51 -4.52
C ILE A 49 21.44 -17.15 -4.24
N VAL A 50 22.36 -16.72 -5.13
CA VAL A 50 22.99 -15.40 -5.10
C VAL A 50 22.50 -14.62 -6.31
N ALA A 51 21.88 -13.45 -6.08
CA ALA A 51 21.26 -12.67 -7.14
C ALA A 51 21.42 -11.16 -6.92
N HIS A 52 21.26 -10.36 -7.97
CA HIS A 52 21.26 -8.88 -7.94
C HIS A 52 19.86 -8.28 -7.71
N GLY A 53 18.88 -9.12 -7.54
CA GLY A 53 17.49 -8.76 -7.28
C GLY A 53 16.70 -10.03 -6.98
N ILE A 54 15.43 -9.87 -6.69
CA ILE A 54 14.53 -10.97 -6.40
C ILE A 54 13.17 -10.71 -7.06
N SER A 55 12.64 -11.74 -7.72
CA SER A 55 11.27 -11.76 -8.22
C SER A 55 10.39 -12.61 -7.31
N THR A 56 9.13 -12.24 -7.16
CA THR A 56 8.13 -13.08 -6.52
C THR A 56 8.07 -14.44 -7.22
N PHE A 57 8.01 -14.41 -8.56
CA PHE A 57 8.04 -15.60 -9.41
C PHE A 57 8.82 -15.32 -10.71
N GLY A 58 9.53 -16.33 -11.19
CA GLY A 58 10.24 -16.29 -12.46
C GLY A 58 11.53 -15.49 -12.43
N ASP A 59 12.02 -15.15 -13.62
CA ASP A 59 13.27 -14.43 -13.83
C ASP A 59 13.06 -12.93 -13.72
N LEU A 60 14.12 -12.21 -13.39
CA LEU A 60 14.16 -10.75 -13.41
C LEU A 60 14.20 -10.25 -14.87
N LYS A 61 13.49 -9.16 -15.17
CA LYS A 61 13.53 -8.49 -16.48
C LYS A 61 14.93 -7.99 -16.82
N TYR A 62 15.58 -7.34 -15.87
CA TYR A 62 16.92 -6.78 -16.07
C TYR A 62 17.99 -7.78 -15.62
N PRO A 63 18.96 -8.13 -16.50
CA PRO A 63 20.11 -8.97 -16.13
C PRO A 63 21.05 -8.24 -15.18
N ALA A 64 21.98 -8.95 -14.55
CA ALA A 64 22.88 -8.38 -13.54
C ALA A 64 23.79 -7.23 -14.06
N ASP A 65 24.05 -7.21 -15.35
CA ASP A 65 24.92 -6.25 -16.04
C ASP A 65 24.15 -5.23 -16.90
N PHE A 66 22.84 -5.03 -16.64
CA PHE A 66 22.07 -4.02 -17.38
C PHE A 66 22.71 -2.63 -17.25
N PRO A 67 22.78 -1.85 -18.35
CA PRO A 67 23.46 -0.55 -18.34
C PRO A 67 22.62 0.59 -17.75
N HIS A 68 21.32 0.51 -17.88
CA HIS A 68 20.28 1.42 -17.38
C HIS A 68 18.90 0.77 -17.55
N LEU A 69 17.87 1.33 -16.93
CA LEU A 69 16.49 0.90 -17.14
C LEU A 69 15.99 1.27 -18.54
N ASP A 70 15.15 0.45 -19.15
CA ASP A 70 14.71 0.62 -20.56
C ASP A 70 13.90 1.91 -20.77
N TYR A 71 13.20 2.37 -19.76
CA TYR A 71 12.26 3.50 -19.82
C TYR A 71 12.89 4.85 -19.47
N VAL A 72 14.18 4.93 -19.20
CA VAL A 72 14.84 6.20 -18.88
C VAL A 72 15.64 6.71 -20.07
N ASN A 73 15.86 8.02 -20.14
CA ASN A 73 16.91 8.59 -20.95
C ASN A 73 18.23 8.61 -20.14
N PRO A 74 19.20 7.71 -20.40
CA PRO A 74 20.42 7.64 -19.60
C PRO A 74 21.29 8.90 -19.73
N ASN A 75 21.03 9.73 -20.76
CA ASN A 75 21.71 11.01 -21.02
C ASN A 75 20.81 12.21 -20.66
N ALA A 76 19.74 12.02 -19.89
CA ALA A 76 18.90 13.13 -19.46
C ALA A 76 19.75 14.21 -18.77
N PRO A 77 19.64 15.49 -19.18
CA PRO A 77 20.40 16.56 -18.56
C PRO A 77 19.95 16.73 -17.11
N LYS A 78 20.92 17.01 -16.23
CA LYS A 78 20.65 17.39 -14.85
C LYS A 78 20.50 18.90 -14.79
N GLY A 79 19.46 19.41 -14.10
CA GLY A 79 19.28 20.84 -13.94
C GLY A 79 17.85 21.27 -13.70
N GLY A 80 17.66 22.53 -13.40
CA GLY A 80 16.37 23.17 -13.26
C GLY A 80 15.57 22.74 -12.02
N GLU A 81 14.35 23.21 -11.98
CA GLU A 81 13.40 22.94 -10.91
C GLU A 81 12.10 22.38 -11.49
N ILE A 82 11.54 21.41 -10.81
CA ILE A 82 10.12 21.04 -10.95
C ILE A 82 9.38 21.47 -9.70
N SER A 83 8.21 22.07 -9.86
CA SER A 83 7.37 22.43 -8.72
C SER A 83 5.95 21.94 -8.88
N GLU A 84 5.43 21.37 -7.79
CA GLU A 84 4.08 20.84 -7.66
C GLU A 84 3.34 21.50 -6.51
N TRP A 85 2.12 21.10 -6.26
CA TRP A 85 1.31 21.59 -5.16
C TRP A 85 0.86 20.47 -4.22
N ALA A 86 0.58 20.84 -2.96
CA ALA A 86 -0.07 19.98 -2.01
C ALA A 86 -1.20 20.72 -1.27
N PRO A 87 -2.28 20.04 -0.84
CA PRO A 87 -3.37 20.66 -0.10
C PRO A 87 -3.01 20.91 1.36
N GLY A 88 -3.55 21.99 1.94
CA GLY A 88 -3.43 22.32 3.37
C GLY A 88 -2.04 22.79 3.77
N GLY A 89 -1.37 22.10 4.67
CA GLY A 89 -0.05 22.44 5.18
C GLY A 89 0.64 21.23 5.81
N PHE A 90 1.77 21.45 6.49
CA PHE A 90 2.51 20.43 7.24
C PHE A 90 3.10 21.03 8.52
N ASP A 91 3.40 20.20 9.49
CA ASP A 91 4.04 20.57 10.77
C ASP A 91 5.14 19.59 11.18
N SER A 92 5.49 18.65 10.30
CA SER A 92 6.47 17.61 10.57
C SER A 92 7.27 17.24 9.32
N MET A 93 8.55 16.89 9.52
CA MET A 93 9.40 16.21 8.53
C MET A 93 9.49 14.70 8.80
N ASN A 94 8.74 14.17 9.77
CA ASN A 94 8.69 12.74 10.07
C ASN A 94 7.53 12.07 9.31
N PRO A 95 7.79 11.29 8.25
CA PRO A 95 6.75 10.63 7.47
C PRO A 95 6.21 9.34 8.13
N TYR A 96 6.77 8.92 9.25
CA TYR A 96 6.46 7.64 9.91
C TYR A 96 5.63 7.79 11.18
N SER A 97 5.33 9.02 11.61
CA SER A 97 4.47 9.27 12.76
C SER A 97 3.00 9.37 12.35
N VAL A 98 2.11 8.85 13.21
CA VAL A 98 0.66 9.09 13.10
C VAL A 98 0.25 10.43 13.69
N LYS A 99 1.15 11.09 14.39
CA LYS A 99 0.96 12.41 14.98
C LYS A 99 1.51 13.49 14.05
N GLY A 100 0.82 14.62 13.98
CA GLY A 100 1.19 15.71 13.09
C GLY A 100 0.93 15.36 11.61
N ARG A 101 1.33 16.26 10.74
CA ARG A 101 1.21 16.14 9.29
C ARG A 101 2.58 16.27 8.64
N ALA A 102 3.05 15.18 8.05
CA ALA A 102 4.34 15.18 7.38
C ALA A 102 4.33 16.05 6.12
N ALA A 103 5.45 16.71 5.84
CA ALA A 103 5.66 17.41 4.59
C ALA A 103 5.57 16.45 3.40
N ALA A 104 5.04 16.93 2.29
CA ALA A 104 5.06 16.18 1.04
C ALA A 104 6.50 15.79 0.69
N LEU A 105 6.68 14.57 0.20
CA LEU A 105 7.99 13.99 -0.11
C LEU A 105 8.98 13.92 1.07
N ALA A 106 8.53 13.99 2.33
CA ALA A 106 9.42 13.83 3.49
C ALA A 106 10.15 12.49 3.52
N SER A 107 9.66 11.48 2.80
CA SER A 107 10.31 10.18 2.60
C SER A 107 11.32 10.14 1.43
N ALA A 108 11.36 11.15 0.55
CA ALA A 108 12.23 11.16 -0.63
C ALA A 108 13.75 11.09 -0.33
N PRO A 109 14.25 11.55 0.84
CA PRO A 109 15.66 11.37 1.19
C PRO A 109 16.08 9.94 1.53
N PHE A 110 15.15 9.00 1.70
CA PHE A 110 15.47 7.65 2.15
C PHE A 110 15.56 6.68 0.99
N GLU A 111 16.48 5.75 1.10
CA GLU A 111 16.59 4.59 0.24
C GLU A 111 16.34 3.31 1.04
N ASN A 112 15.97 2.28 0.28
CA ASN A 112 15.74 0.93 0.77
C ASN A 112 16.86 0.02 0.27
N ILE A 113 17.00 -1.16 0.85
CA ILE A 113 17.99 -2.13 0.38
C ILE A 113 17.66 -2.58 -1.04
N LEU A 114 16.37 -2.84 -1.29
CA LEU A 114 15.84 -3.19 -2.61
C LEU A 114 14.93 -2.07 -3.14
N THR A 115 14.89 -1.90 -4.46
CA THR A 115 13.99 -0.97 -5.13
C THR A 115 13.24 -1.64 -6.28
N GLY A 116 11.98 -1.28 -6.46
CA GLY A 116 11.19 -1.68 -7.63
C GLY A 116 11.54 -0.87 -8.87
N VAL A 117 11.01 -1.30 -10.01
CA VAL A 117 11.12 -0.59 -11.29
C VAL A 117 9.73 -0.35 -11.87
N ALA A 118 9.60 0.67 -12.73
CA ALA A 118 8.29 1.14 -13.20
C ALA A 118 7.70 0.31 -14.37
N ASP A 119 8.42 -0.69 -14.84
CA ASP A 119 8.03 -1.51 -15.99
C ASP A 119 8.04 -3.02 -15.71
N GLU A 120 8.18 -3.40 -14.43
CA GLU A 120 8.12 -4.78 -13.99
C GLU A 120 7.44 -4.87 -12.62
N ILE A 121 6.50 -5.77 -12.49
CA ILE A 121 5.74 -6.01 -11.26
C ILE A 121 6.23 -7.28 -10.57
N GLY A 122 6.29 -7.24 -9.24
CA GLY A 122 6.67 -8.40 -8.42
C GLY A 122 8.17 -8.65 -8.35
N SER A 123 8.97 -7.72 -8.84
CA SER A 123 10.43 -7.79 -8.78
C SER A 123 11.00 -6.59 -8.02
N ALA A 124 12.14 -6.82 -7.37
CA ALA A 124 12.91 -5.78 -6.71
C ALA A 124 14.40 -6.02 -6.92
N TYR A 125 15.15 -4.95 -7.14
CA TYR A 125 16.56 -4.95 -7.49
C TYR A 125 17.39 -4.37 -6.35
N CYS A 126 18.62 -4.84 -6.21
CA CYS A 126 19.58 -4.30 -5.26
C CYS A 126 19.88 -2.82 -5.55
N LEU A 127 19.59 -1.96 -4.58
CA LEU A 127 19.99 -0.55 -4.57
C LEU A 127 21.14 -0.36 -3.57
N LEU A 128 20.87 -0.41 -2.26
CA LEU A 128 21.90 -0.35 -1.22
C LEU A 128 22.71 -1.65 -1.14
N CYS A 129 22.19 -2.78 -1.64
CA CYS A 129 22.96 -4.01 -1.80
C CYS A 129 23.61 -4.10 -3.18
N SER A 130 24.63 -4.95 -3.30
CA SER A 130 25.15 -5.44 -4.58
C SER A 130 24.51 -6.76 -4.99
N THR A 131 24.29 -7.63 -4.01
CA THR A 131 23.61 -8.93 -4.15
C THR A 131 22.83 -9.27 -2.89
N LEU A 132 21.93 -10.24 -3.03
CA LEU A 132 21.30 -10.92 -1.91
C LEU A 132 21.50 -12.42 -2.01
N GLU A 133 21.52 -13.11 -0.87
CA GLU A 133 21.68 -14.55 -0.76
C GLU A 133 20.49 -15.12 0.01
N TYR A 134 19.87 -16.18 -0.51
CA TYR A 134 18.74 -16.82 0.15
C TYR A 134 18.61 -18.29 -0.26
N PRO A 135 18.07 -19.16 0.62
CA PRO A 135 17.76 -20.54 0.28
C PRO A 135 16.49 -20.62 -0.58
N ALA A 136 16.28 -21.75 -1.26
CA ALA A 136 15.13 -21.97 -2.11
C ALA A 136 13.77 -21.80 -1.38
N ASP A 137 13.70 -22.10 -0.08
CA ASP A 137 12.52 -21.91 0.77
C ASP A 137 12.37 -20.50 1.31
N ARG A 138 13.32 -19.59 0.99
CA ARG A 138 13.36 -18.21 1.46
C ARG A 138 13.18 -18.06 2.98
N SER A 139 13.62 -19.03 3.77
CA SER A 139 13.52 -19.01 5.25
C SER A 139 14.37 -17.91 5.89
N PHE A 140 15.33 -17.37 5.15
CA PHE A 140 16.10 -16.17 5.48
C PHE A 140 16.61 -15.48 4.22
N VAL A 141 17.09 -14.25 4.38
CA VAL A 141 17.82 -13.51 3.35
C VAL A 141 19.03 -12.81 3.95
N ILE A 142 20.14 -12.81 3.22
CA ILE A 142 21.34 -12.02 3.53
C ILE A 142 21.49 -10.98 2.44
N PHE A 143 21.58 -9.70 2.79
CA PHE A 143 21.90 -8.62 1.88
C PHE A 143 23.38 -8.29 2.01
N ASN A 144 24.09 -8.28 0.88
CA ASN A 144 25.47 -7.85 0.76
C ASN A 144 25.43 -6.35 0.37
N LEU A 145 25.60 -5.48 1.35
CA LEU A 145 25.53 -4.02 1.16
C LEU A 145 26.73 -3.53 0.38
N ARG A 146 26.53 -2.46 -0.39
CA ARG A 146 27.60 -1.78 -1.13
C ARG A 146 28.52 -1.03 -0.17
N PRO A 147 29.83 -1.28 -0.16
CA PRO A 147 30.78 -0.56 0.69
C PRO A 147 30.86 0.94 0.40
N GLU A 148 30.49 1.36 -0.82
CA GLU A 148 30.42 2.76 -1.25
C GLU A 148 29.16 3.48 -0.77
N ALA A 149 28.13 2.78 -0.28
CA ALA A 149 26.90 3.41 0.19
C ALA A 149 27.16 4.40 1.34
N ARG A 150 26.59 5.60 1.22
CA ARG A 150 26.77 6.70 2.16
C ARG A 150 25.43 7.38 2.44
N PHE A 151 25.29 7.87 3.65
CA PHE A 151 24.27 8.87 3.95
C PHE A 151 24.60 10.20 3.27
N SER A 152 23.61 11.07 3.19
CA SER A 152 23.76 12.37 2.48
C SER A 152 24.71 13.36 3.13
N ASP A 153 25.17 13.09 4.36
CA ASP A 153 26.24 13.81 5.04
C ASP A 153 27.65 13.23 4.77
N GLY A 154 27.73 12.17 3.95
CA GLY A 154 28.96 11.46 3.62
C GLY A 154 29.36 10.35 4.61
N SER A 155 28.64 10.19 5.73
CA SER A 155 28.91 9.09 6.67
C SER A 155 28.58 7.72 6.04
N PRO A 156 29.32 6.63 6.38
CA PRO A 156 29.10 5.32 5.81
C PRO A 156 27.76 4.75 6.26
N LEU A 157 27.05 4.08 5.33
CA LEU A 157 25.86 3.28 5.62
C LEU A 157 26.29 1.82 5.83
N THR A 158 25.90 1.23 6.96
CA THR A 158 26.37 -0.10 7.38
C THR A 158 25.21 -1.03 7.73
N ALA A 159 25.53 -2.32 7.90
CA ALA A 159 24.59 -3.31 8.40
C ALA A 159 24.05 -2.99 9.79
N ALA A 160 24.77 -2.23 10.59
CA ALA A 160 24.30 -1.75 11.90
C ALA A 160 23.11 -0.79 11.75
N ASP A 161 23.17 0.14 10.77
CA ASP A 161 22.06 1.06 10.47
C ASP A 161 20.82 0.32 9.96
N VAL A 162 21.00 -0.75 9.18
CA VAL A 162 19.90 -1.61 8.75
C VAL A 162 19.24 -2.30 9.94
N VAL A 163 20.02 -2.91 10.83
CA VAL A 163 19.49 -3.57 12.04
C VAL A 163 18.83 -2.55 12.97
N PHE A 164 19.41 -1.35 13.10
CA PHE A 164 18.82 -0.26 13.85
C PHE A 164 17.46 0.14 13.27
N SER A 165 17.38 0.40 11.96
CA SER A 165 16.13 0.78 11.26
C SER A 165 15.04 -0.26 11.46
N TYR A 166 15.37 -1.55 11.25
CA TYR A 166 14.44 -2.65 11.50
C TYR A 166 13.89 -2.62 12.93
N LYS A 167 14.76 -2.47 13.93
CA LYS A 167 14.33 -2.40 15.34
C LYS A 167 13.45 -1.18 15.61
N MET A 168 13.77 -0.03 15.02
CA MET A 168 12.96 1.18 15.18
C MET A 168 11.57 0.98 14.59
N PHE A 169 11.47 0.49 13.36
CA PHE A 169 10.17 0.21 12.74
C PHE A 169 9.36 -0.88 13.47
N LEU A 170 10.03 -1.88 14.05
CA LEU A 170 9.39 -2.92 14.84
C LEU A 170 8.86 -2.42 16.19
N THR A 171 9.53 -1.44 16.81
CA THR A 171 9.18 -0.95 18.16
C THR A 171 8.39 0.34 18.16
N LYS A 172 8.65 1.24 17.20
CA LYS A 172 8.12 2.60 17.13
C LYS A 172 7.43 2.92 15.79
N GLY A 173 7.45 2.03 14.81
CA GLY A 173 6.75 2.21 13.54
C GLY A 173 5.22 2.16 13.69
N LEU A 174 4.51 2.36 12.59
CA LEU A 174 3.06 2.25 12.54
C LEU A 174 2.59 0.89 13.07
N THR A 175 1.51 0.88 13.86
CA THR A 175 1.01 -0.32 14.55
C THR A 175 0.72 -1.47 13.60
N ASP A 176 0.14 -1.17 12.45
CA ASP A 176 -0.17 -2.18 11.42
C ASP A 176 1.09 -2.86 10.91
N PHE A 177 2.11 -2.07 10.57
CA PHE A 177 3.40 -2.55 10.13
C PHE A 177 4.10 -3.39 11.21
N ARG A 178 4.13 -2.88 12.45
CA ARG A 178 4.72 -3.59 13.60
C ARG A 178 4.08 -4.97 13.79
N THR A 179 2.76 -5.02 13.76
CA THR A 179 1.99 -6.26 13.99
C THR A 179 2.33 -7.32 12.95
N VAL A 180 2.31 -6.95 11.67
CA VAL A 180 2.60 -7.89 10.57
C VAL A 180 4.07 -8.33 10.59
N LEU A 181 5.00 -7.37 10.72
CA LEU A 181 6.43 -7.66 10.75
C LEU A 181 6.81 -8.55 11.93
N ALA A 182 6.24 -8.29 13.12
CA ALA A 182 6.48 -9.09 14.31
C ALA A 182 5.94 -10.52 14.21
N GLN A 183 4.90 -10.76 13.41
CA GLN A 183 4.37 -12.11 13.17
C GLN A 183 5.24 -12.93 12.24
N GLN A 184 5.95 -12.31 11.31
CA GLN A 184 6.64 -12.97 10.20
C GLN A 184 8.15 -13.02 10.37
N VAL A 185 8.78 -11.96 10.88
CA VAL A 185 10.24 -11.86 11.02
C VAL A 185 10.68 -12.29 12.42
N GLN A 186 11.63 -13.22 12.48
CA GLN A 186 12.24 -13.66 13.74
C GLN A 186 13.28 -12.65 14.25
N GLY A 187 14.06 -12.04 13.33
CA GLY A 187 15.04 -11.04 13.68
C GLY A 187 15.95 -10.64 12.53
N ALA A 188 16.75 -9.59 12.79
CA ALA A 188 17.80 -9.11 11.91
C ALA A 188 19.13 -9.05 12.68
N GLU A 189 20.22 -9.47 12.04
CA GLU A 189 21.57 -9.45 12.59
C GLU A 189 22.59 -8.95 11.57
N ALA A 190 23.53 -8.09 12.01
CA ALA A 190 24.68 -7.70 11.23
C ALA A 190 25.73 -8.82 11.34
N LEU A 191 26.04 -9.48 10.21
CA LEU A 191 27.08 -10.50 10.15
C LEU A 191 28.48 -9.87 10.14
N ASP A 192 28.58 -8.73 9.46
CA ASP A 192 29.75 -7.83 9.44
C ASP A 192 29.30 -6.40 9.06
N ALA A 193 30.22 -5.51 8.74
CA ALA A 193 29.90 -4.12 8.42
C ALA A 193 28.99 -3.95 7.17
N HIS A 194 29.03 -4.90 6.24
CA HIS A 194 28.33 -4.82 4.97
C HIS A 194 27.44 -6.04 4.66
N ARG A 195 27.23 -6.92 5.64
CA ARG A 195 26.32 -8.05 5.48
C ARG A 195 25.30 -8.08 6.59
N VAL A 196 24.03 -8.08 6.21
CA VAL A 196 22.91 -8.16 7.15
C VAL A 196 22.03 -9.34 6.80
N LYS A 197 21.62 -10.12 7.82
CA LYS A 197 20.74 -11.26 7.67
C LYS A 197 19.42 -11.02 8.36
N PHE A 198 18.33 -11.30 7.65
CA PHE A 198 16.98 -11.39 8.20
C PHE A 198 16.57 -12.85 8.23
N THR A 199 16.08 -13.31 9.37
CA THR A 199 15.56 -14.68 9.55
C THR A 199 14.05 -14.61 9.75
N PHE A 200 13.30 -15.48 9.08
CA PHE A 200 11.86 -15.51 9.14
C PHE A 200 11.37 -16.61 10.09
N LYS A 201 10.17 -16.45 10.64
CA LYS A 201 9.63 -17.41 11.60
C LYS A 201 9.22 -18.71 10.91
N PRO A 202 9.38 -19.86 11.56
CA PRO A 202 8.91 -21.13 11.02
C PRO A 202 7.40 -21.12 10.78
N GLY A 203 6.98 -21.67 9.64
CA GLY A 203 5.57 -21.88 9.32
C GLY A 203 4.85 -20.65 8.74
N VAL A 204 5.52 -19.50 8.58
CA VAL A 204 4.98 -18.36 7.85
C VAL A 204 5.24 -18.48 6.34
N PRO A 205 4.38 -17.91 5.47
CA PRO A 205 4.69 -17.77 4.06
C PRO A 205 5.91 -16.88 3.87
N THR A 206 6.96 -17.40 3.22
CA THR A 206 8.25 -16.69 3.09
C THR A 206 8.46 -16.06 1.72
N ARG A 207 7.54 -16.28 0.76
CA ARG A 207 7.68 -15.89 -0.65
C ARG A 207 8.07 -14.42 -0.84
N ASP A 208 7.39 -13.52 -0.17
CA ASP A 208 7.54 -12.08 -0.36
C ASP A 208 8.43 -11.43 0.71
N LEU A 209 8.71 -12.13 1.81
CA LEU A 209 9.42 -11.57 2.96
C LEU A 209 10.81 -10.99 2.66
N PRO A 210 11.64 -11.56 1.75
CA PRO A 210 12.88 -10.90 1.34
C PRO A 210 12.67 -9.53 0.71
N GLN A 211 11.60 -9.35 -0.08
CA GLN A 211 11.24 -8.06 -0.66
C GLN A 211 10.71 -7.12 0.43
N ASP A 212 9.83 -7.60 1.29
CA ASP A 212 9.21 -6.81 2.36
C ASP A 212 10.27 -6.21 3.31
N VAL A 213 11.25 -7.01 3.76
CA VAL A 213 12.34 -6.49 4.61
C VAL A 213 13.35 -5.66 3.83
N GLY A 214 13.55 -5.95 2.54
CA GLY A 214 14.39 -5.16 1.64
C GLY A 214 13.81 -3.79 1.28
N ALA A 215 12.51 -3.61 1.43
CA ALA A 215 11.79 -2.35 1.21
C ALA A 215 11.76 -1.44 2.46
N LEU A 216 12.39 -1.81 3.56
CA LEU A 216 12.49 -0.96 4.73
C LEU A 216 13.42 0.23 4.47
N PRO A 217 12.97 1.48 4.78
CA PRO A 217 13.84 2.64 4.69
C PRO A 217 14.97 2.59 5.72
N ILE A 218 16.17 2.96 5.29
CA ILE A 218 17.35 2.91 6.17
C ILE A 218 17.63 4.29 6.74
N LEU A 219 17.68 4.35 8.08
CA LEU A 219 17.90 5.54 8.86
C LEU A 219 19.32 5.50 9.46
N SER A 220 20.01 6.63 9.53
CA SER A 220 21.28 6.74 10.24
C SER A 220 21.07 6.66 11.75
N GLN A 221 21.59 5.61 12.39
CA GLN A 221 21.56 5.47 13.85
C GLN A 221 22.25 6.65 14.53
N ALA A 222 23.44 7.02 14.08
CA ALA A 222 24.22 8.10 14.66
C ALA A 222 23.48 9.45 14.62
N HIS A 223 22.86 9.77 13.48
CA HIS A 223 22.06 10.99 13.34
C HIS A 223 20.82 10.99 14.22
N TYR A 224 20.12 9.85 14.26
CA TYR A 224 18.90 9.66 15.07
C TYR A 224 19.20 9.90 16.55
N GLU A 225 20.26 9.30 17.08
CA GLU A 225 20.67 9.42 18.49
C GLU A 225 21.21 10.82 18.82
N ALA A 226 22.06 11.39 17.94
CA ALA A 226 22.65 12.72 18.13
C ALA A 226 21.58 13.83 18.21
N ASN A 227 20.53 13.73 17.39
CA ASN A 227 19.44 14.71 17.34
C ASN A 227 18.27 14.35 18.26
N LYS A 228 18.35 13.23 19.00
CA LYS A 228 17.30 12.74 19.90
C LYS A 228 15.94 12.62 19.20
N LEU A 229 15.97 12.11 17.97
CA LEU A 229 14.77 11.96 17.16
C LEU A 229 13.87 10.84 17.72
N ASP A 230 12.59 10.93 17.46
CA ASP A 230 11.62 9.90 17.81
C ASP A 230 10.70 9.62 16.63
N LEU A 231 10.62 8.34 16.24
CA LEU A 231 9.79 7.91 15.09
C LEU A 231 8.28 8.10 15.35
N GLU A 232 7.86 8.14 16.61
CA GLU A 232 6.45 8.31 17.00
C GLU A 232 6.03 9.78 17.15
N GLU A 233 6.99 10.72 17.20
CA GLU A 233 6.70 12.13 17.44
C GLU A 233 6.91 12.99 16.19
N PRO A 234 6.06 14.00 15.96
CA PRO A 234 6.26 14.96 14.89
C PRO A 234 7.49 15.82 15.20
N GLY A 235 8.16 16.31 14.16
CA GLY A 235 9.31 17.19 14.30
C GLY A 235 9.77 17.77 12.98
N MET A 236 10.37 18.97 13.05
CA MET A 236 10.89 19.66 11.85
C MET A 236 12.34 19.29 11.51
N VAL A 237 13.04 18.56 12.38
CA VAL A 237 14.37 18.01 12.08
C VAL A 237 14.18 16.74 11.25
N PRO A 238 14.65 16.70 9.99
CA PRO A 238 14.51 15.51 9.15
C PRO A 238 15.41 14.37 9.66
N PHE A 239 14.98 13.14 9.44
CA PHE A 239 15.88 11.99 9.53
C PHE A 239 16.91 12.06 8.40
N LEU A 240 18.12 11.55 8.64
CA LEU A 240 19.16 11.46 7.63
C LEU A 240 18.98 10.20 6.78
N GLY A 241 18.85 10.38 5.49
CA GLY A 241 18.78 9.31 4.48
C GLY A 241 19.99 9.31 3.55
N SER A 242 20.03 8.35 2.63
CA SER A 242 21.09 8.12 1.66
C SER A 242 20.73 8.53 0.23
N GLY A 243 19.49 8.99 0.02
CA GLY A 243 18.92 9.23 -1.30
C GLY A 243 19.47 10.44 -2.05
N PRO A 244 19.09 10.57 -3.33
CA PRO A 244 19.62 11.61 -4.23
C PRO A 244 19.11 13.01 -3.93
N TYR A 245 18.07 13.16 -3.11
CA TYR A 245 17.52 14.46 -2.71
C TYR A 245 17.64 14.65 -1.19
N VAL A 246 17.96 15.88 -0.79
CA VAL A 246 18.05 16.31 0.61
C VAL A 246 17.18 17.53 0.83
N LEU A 247 16.66 17.71 2.04
CA LEU A 247 15.91 18.90 2.41
C LEU A 247 16.79 20.15 2.24
N GLU A 248 16.34 21.12 1.44
CA GLU A 248 16.97 22.44 1.31
C GLU A 248 16.29 23.47 2.19
N ASN A 249 14.95 23.52 2.14
CA ASN A 249 14.15 24.47 2.92
C ASN A 249 12.78 23.87 3.26
N ALA A 250 12.24 24.23 4.42
CA ALA A 250 10.88 23.89 4.83
C ALA A 250 10.26 25.09 5.58
N GLU A 251 9.26 25.72 4.94
CA GLU A 251 8.43 26.76 5.52
C GLU A 251 7.12 26.13 5.95
N ALA A 252 6.97 25.86 7.24
CA ALA A 252 5.84 25.13 7.80
C ALA A 252 4.51 25.66 7.27
N GLY A 253 3.70 24.78 6.68
CA GLY A 253 2.39 25.11 6.11
C GLY A 253 2.41 25.91 4.79
N SER A 254 3.58 26.25 4.23
CA SER A 254 3.70 27.05 3.01
C SER A 254 4.40 26.31 1.88
N SER A 255 5.67 25.91 2.09
CA SER A 255 6.42 25.22 1.04
C SER A 255 7.50 24.31 1.60
N VAL A 256 7.89 23.30 0.83
CA VAL A 256 9.05 22.48 1.09
C VAL A 256 9.85 22.32 -0.20
N THR A 257 11.17 22.44 -0.08
CA THR A 257 12.09 22.31 -1.23
C THR A 257 13.17 21.28 -0.90
N TYR A 258 13.34 20.35 -1.82
CA TYR A 258 14.42 19.37 -1.80
C TYR A 258 15.40 19.70 -2.92
N ARG A 259 16.70 19.70 -2.60
CA ARG A 259 17.75 19.86 -3.60
C ARG A 259 18.40 18.52 -3.91
N ARG A 260 18.82 18.34 -5.14
CA ARG A 260 19.63 17.19 -5.52
C ARG A 260 20.98 17.22 -4.78
N ASN A 261 21.36 16.08 -4.25
CA ASN A 261 22.67 15.90 -3.63
C ASN A 261 23.72 15.71 -4.73
N PRO A 262 24.67 16.65 -4.93
CA PRO A 262 25.70 16.51 -5.97
C PRO A 262 26.66 15.36 -5.67
N ASP A 263 26.79 14.98 -4.40
CA ASP A 263 27.69 13.92 -3.92
C ASP A 263 26.94 12.61 -3.66
N TYR A 264 25.80 12.42 -4.34
CA TYR A 264 25.00 11.20 -4.19
C TYR A 264 25.83 9.97 -4.57
N TRP A 265 26.02 9.07 -3.61
CA TRP A 265 26.86 7.88 -3.72
C TRP A 265 26.47 6.93 -4.87
N GLY A 266 25.18 6.86 -5.18
CA GLY A 266 24.60 5.92 -6.16
C GLY A 266 24.42 6.49 -7.56
N ALA A 267 24.93 7.68 -7.87
CA ALA A 267 24.67 8.40 -9.13
C ALA A 267 25.01 7.60 -10.39
N ASP A 268 26.07 6.78 -10.33
CA ASP A 268 26.58 5.98 -11.45
C ASP A 268 26.00 4.56 -11.52
N LEU A 269 25.16 4.18 -10.56
CA LEU A 269 24.54 2.85 -10.58
C LEU A 269 23.59 2.71 -11.78
N PRO A 270 23.59 1.58 -12.48
CA PRO A 270 22.70 1.34 -13.63
C PRO A 270 21.22 1.62 -13.32
N ILE A 271 20.76 1.30 -12.11
CA ILE A 271 19.38 1.52 -11.67
C ILE A 271 19.05 2.99 -11.38
N ALA A 272 20.05 3.84 -11.18
CA ALA A 272 19.91 5.28 -10.91
C ALA A 272 20.16 6.17 -12.16
N LYS A 273 20.80 5.61 -13.22
CA LYS A 273 21.03 6.35 -14.46
C LYS A 273 19.75 6.88 -15.07
N GLY A 274 19.77 8.14 -15.52
CA GLY A 274 18.61 8.80 -16.12
C GLY A 274 17.51 9.19 -15.14
N LYS A 275 17.74 9.01 -13.83
CA LYS A 275 16.83 9.42 -12.76
C LYS A 275 17.36 10.63 -11.99
N SER A 276 16.51 11.24 -11.15
CA SER A 276 16.86 12.39 -10.28
C SER A 276 17.48 13.54 -11.08
N ASN A 277 16.78 13.98 -12.12
CA ASN A 277 17.33 14.91 -13.12
C ASN A 277 17.19 16.38 -12.71
N PHE A 278 16.26 16.73 -11.83
CA PHE A 278 16.05 18.11 -11.39
C PHE A 278 17.05 18.50 -10.29
N ASP A 279 17.52 19.74 -10.31
CA ASP A 279 18.33 20.30 -9.21
C ASP A 279 17.49 20.54 -7.97
N ARG A 280 16.19 20.90 -8.16
CA ARG A 280 15.22 21.13 -7.08
C ARG A 280 13.88 20.52 -7.39
N ILE A 281 13.26 20.00 -6.33
CA ILE A 281 11.84 19.63 -6.29
C ILE A 281 11.21 20.52 -5.24
N ARG A 282 10.23 21.35 -5.62
CA ARG A 282 9.55 22.28 -4.71
C ARG A 282 8.05 21.98 -4.67
N ILE A 283 7.51 21.90 -3.47
CA ILE A 283 6.07 21.68 -3.24
C ILE A 283 5.50 22.92 -2.58
N GLU A 284 4.51 23.53 -3.22
CA GLU A 284 3.75 24.69 -2.73
C GLU A 284 2.44 24.22 -2.09
N TYR A 285 2.13 24.74 -0.91
CA TYR A 285 0.90 24.37 -0.22
C TYR A 285 -0.18 25.41 -0.43
N PHE A 286 -1.39 24.92 -0.74
CA PHE A 286 -2.57 25.74 -0.92
C PHE A 286 -3.72 25.22 -0.05
N GLY A 287 -4.59 26.11 0.40
CA GLY A 287 -5.74 25.75 1.22
C GLY A 287 -6.69 24.76 0.55
N ASP A 288 -6.86 24.91 -0.77
CA ASP A 288 -7.70 24.03 -1.58
C ASP A 288 -7.24 23.96 -3.04
N SER A 289 -7.82 23.02 -3.79
CA SER A 289 -7.49 22.77 -5.20
C SER A 289 -7.87 23.92 -6.14
N ALA A 290 -8.87 24.75 -5.81
CA ALA A 290 -9.28 25.86 -6.66
C ALA A 290 -8.27 27.01 -6.56
N VAL A 291 -7.83 27.34 -5.35
CA VAL A 291 -6.76 28.32 -5.10
C VAL A 291 -5.44 27.82 -5.73
N ALA A 292 -5.14 26.54 -5.58
CA ALA A 292 -3.98 25.94 -6.24
C ALA A 292 -4.04 26.07 -7.76
N PHE A 293 -5.19 25.89 -8.38
CA PHE A 293 -5.34 26.04 -9.83
C PHE A 293 -5.08 27.48 -10.30
N GLU A 294 -5.56 28.48 -9.54
CA GLU A 294 -5.22 29.88 -9.82
C GLU A 294 -3.71 30.14 -9.65
N GLY A 295 -3.09 29.52 -8.64
CA GLY A 295 -1.62 29.51 -8.47
C GLY A 295 -0.88 28.93 -9.67
N PHE A 296 -1.35 27.80 -10.21
CA PHE A 296 -0.80 27.19 -11.43
C PHE A 296 -0.88 28.14 -12.63
N LYS A 297 -2.04 28.73 -12.89
CA LYS A 297 -2.21 29.70 -13.99
C LYS A 297 -1.29 30.92 -13.85
N GLY A 298 -0.97 31.31 -12.62
CA GLY A 298 -0.04 32.40 -12.31
C GLY A 298 1.42 32.00 -12.24
N GLY A 299 1.77 30.73 -12.48
CA GLY A 299 3.14 30.22 -12.44
C GLY A 299 3.74 30.10 -11.04
N ALA A 300 2.91 29.99 -9.98
CA ALA A 300 3.39 29.76 -8.63
C ALA A 300 4.03 28.37 -8.49
N TYR A 301 3.54 27.40 -9.25
CA TYR A 301 4.15 26.11 -9.47
C TYR A 301 3.95 25.68 -10.93
N THR A 302 4.68 24.69 -11.40
CA THR A 302 4.90 24.50 -12.83
C THR A 302 4.45 23.15 -13.38
N PHE A 303 4.12 22.19 -12.51
CA PHE A 303 3.57 20.89 -12.88
C PHE A 303 2.33 20.58 -12.06
N ARG A 304 1.27 20.13 -12.72
CA ARG A 304 0.00 19.80 -12.10
C ARG A 304 -0.54 18.48 -12.62
N ASN A 305 -0.73 17.53 -11.73
CA ASN A 305 -1.57 16.37 -11.97
C ASN A 305 -3.02 16.75 -11.64
N GLU A 306 -3.91 16.81 -12.64
CA GLU A 306 -5.27 17.30 -12.48
C GLU A 306 -6.25 16.16 -12.17
N ASN A 307 -6.76 16.15 -10.95
CA ASN A 307 -7.69 15.13 -10.49
C ASN A 307 -9.17 15.52 -10.67
N SER A 308 -9.45 16.79 -10.96
CA SER A 308 -10.82 17.29 -11.14
C SER A 308 -11.25 17.21 -12.60
N SER A 309 -12.16 16.31 -12.93
CA SER A 309 -12.77 16.23 -14.27
C SER A 309 -13.42 17.54 -14.70
N ARG A 310 -14.07 18.25 -13.77
CA ARG A 310 -14.68 19.55 -14.06
C ARG A 310 -13.63 20.59 -14.44
N VAL A 311 -12.58 20.74 -13.65
CA VAL A 311 -11.49 21.67 -13.95
C VAL A 311 -10.86 21.32 -15.29
N TRP A 312 -10.53 20.04 -15.51
CA TRP A 312 -9.95 19.55 -16.76
C TRP A 312 -10.79 19.87 -17.99
N ALA A 313 -12.10 19.63 -17.90
CA ALA A 313 -13.02 19.80 -19.02
C ALA A 313 -13.38 21.28 -19.30
N THR A 314 -13.40 22.16 -18.27
CA THR A 314 -14.06 23.47 -18.39
C THR A 314 -13.19 24.68 -18.04
N GLN A 315 -11.99 24.50 -17.45
CA GLN A 315 -11.22 25.64 -16.94
C GLN A 315 -9.82 25.77 -17.56
N TYR A 316 -9.42 24.84 -18.42
CA TYR A 316 -8.15 24.90 -19.14
C TYR A 316 -8.28 25.73 -20.42
N ASP A 317 -8.63 27.03 -20.26
CA ASP A 317 -8.80 28.04 -21.32
C ASP A 317 -8.06 29.36 -21.03
N PHE A 318 -7.04 29.32 -20.17
CA PHE A 318 -6.31 30.49 -19.70
C PHE A 318 -5.17 30.91 -20.67
N PRO A 319 -4.69 32.19 -20.57
CA PRO A 319 -3.77 32.77 -21.55
C PRO A 319 -2.47 32.00 -21.78
N ALA A 320 -1.84 31.45 -20.74
CA ALA A 320 -0.58 30.70 -20.89
C ALA A 320 -0.77 29.40 -21.70
N LEU A 321 -1.91 28.71 -21.54
CA LEU A 321 -2.23 27.54 -22.36
C LEU A 321 -2.52 27.95 -23.81
N ALA A 322 -3.30 29.01 -24.02
CA ALA A 322 -3.62 29.52 -25.36
C ALA A 322 -2.37 30.00 -26.12
N ALA A 323 -1.39 30.52 -25.41
CA ALA A 323 -0.08 30.94 -25.97
C ALA A 323 0.89 29.77 -26.24
N GLY A 324 0.53 28.54 -25.87
CA GLY A 324 1.42 27.38 -25.99
C GLY A 324 2.54 27.31 -24.95
N HIS A 325 2.44 28.10 -23.87
CA HIS A 325 3.41 28.08 -22.78
C HIS A 325 3.17 26.94 -21.78
N VAL A 326 1.97 26.36 -21.79
CA VAL A 326 1.58 25.22 -20.97
C VAL A 326 1.14 24.08 -21.88
N VAL A 327 1.66 22.90 -21.60
CA VAL A 327 1.21 21.63 -22.20
C VAL A 327 0.03 21.10 -21.37
N LYS A 328 -1.03 20.66 -22.04
CA LYS A 328 -2.14 19.92 -21.46
C LYS A 328 -2.19 18.56 -22.13
N ALA A 329 -1.94 17.47 -21.38
CA ALA A 329 -1.79 16.14 -21.95
C ALA A 329 -2.54 15.07 -21.14
N GLU A 330 -3.00 14.03 -21.86
CA GLU A 330 -3.46 12.77 -21.27
C GLU A 330 -2.44 11.70 -21.63
N LEU A 331 -1.72 11.22 -20.61
CA LEU A 331 -0.66 10.24 -20.77
C LEU A 331 -1.17 8.86 -20.29
N PRO A 332 -0.83 7.75 -20.98
CA PRO A 332 -1.35 6.44 -20.62
C PRO A 332 -0.88 6.00 -19.24
N SER A 333 -1.75 5.31 -18.49
CA SER A 333 -1.45 4.66 -17.22
C SER A 333 -1.89 3.21 -17.25
N GLY A 334 -0.94 2.30 -17.04
CA GLY A 334 -1.19 0.86 -16.89
C GLY A 334 -1.33 0.44 -15.43
N THR A 335 -1.34 1.39 -14.49
CA THR A 335 -1.53 1.06 -13.08
C THR A 335 -2.96 0.62 -12.82
N LYS A 336 -3.13 -0.36 -11.92
CA LYS A 336 -4.47 -0.71 -11.43
C LYS A 336 -5.14 0.51 -10.79
N ALA A 337 -6.47 0.54 -10.85
CA ALA A 337 -7.25 1.58 -10.22
C ALA A 337 -7.00 1.62 -8.70
N ASN A 338 -7.14 2.80 -8.10
CA ASN A 338 -6.91 3.01 -6.68
C ASN A 338 -8.07 2.52 -5.77
N GLY A 339 -9.04 1.79 -6.33
CA GLY A 339 -10.14 1.22 -5.56
C GLY A 339 -11.02 2.24 -4.84
N GLN A 340 -11.22 3.44 -5.41
CA GLN A 340 -12.04 4.48 -4.79
C GLN A 340 -13.51 4.07 -4.71
N GLY A 341 -14.15 4.32 -3.56
CA GLY A 341 -15.55 3.99 -3.34
C GLY A 341 -16.14 4.63 -2.09
N PHE A 342 -17.46 4.47 -1.93
CA PHE A 342 -18.10 4.74 -0.64
C PHE A 342 -18.00 3.48 0.20
N LEU A 343 -17.22 3.54 1.27
CA LEU A 343 -16.99 2.41 2.19
C LEU A 343 -18.05 2.39 3.27
N PHE A 344 -18.65 1.22 3.50
CA PHE A 344 -19.54 1.00 4.64
C PHE A 344 -18.74 0.70 5.91
N ASN A 345 -19.17 1.20 7.05
CA ASN A 345 -18.70 0.71 8.33
C ASN A 345 -19.49 -0.54 8.74
N LEU A 346 -18.93 -1.70 8.46
CA LEU A 346 -19.58 -3.00 8.72
C LEU A 346 -19.70 -3.34 10.22
N ARG A 347 -19.13 -2.53 11.12
CA ARG A 347 -19.36 -2.64 12.57
C ARG A 347 -20.74 -2.15 12.95
N ARG A 348 -21.40 -1.34 12.09
CA ARG A 348 -22.77 -0.89 12.28
C ARG A 348 -23.75 -2.02 11.97
N GLU A 349 -24.63 -2.37 12.93
CA GLU A 349 -25.59 -3.47 12.81
C GLU A 349 -26.44 -3.38 11.54
N LYS A 350 -26.92 -2.19 11.20
CA LYS A 350 -27.72 -1.93 9.98
C LYS A 350 -27.02 -2.31 8.66
N PHE A 351 -25.68 -2.38 8.64
CA PHE A 351 -24.91 -2.75 7.47
C PHE A 351 -24.41 -4.21 7.48
N GLN A 352 -24.73 -5.00 8.48
CA GLN A 352 -24.33 -6.41 8.50
C GLN A 352 -25.09 -7.24 7.46
N ASP A 353 -26.35 -6.88 7.18
CA ASP A 353 -27.13 -7.54 6.13
C ASP A 353 -26.69 -7.08 4.73
N PRO A 354 -26.19 -7.99 3.86
CA PRO A 354 -25.73 -7.62 2.52
C PRO A 354 -26.86 -7.07 1.62
N ARG A 355 -28.12 -7.39 1.91
CA ARG A 355 -29.29 -6.85 1.18
C ARG A 355 -29.45 -5.35 1.42
N VAL A 356 -29.14 -4.87 2.62
CA VAL A 356 -29.15 -3.44 2.95
C VAL A 356 -28.03 -2.73 2.20
N ARG A 357 -26.81 -3.30 2.17
CA ARG A 357 -25.69 -2.74 1.43
C ARG A 357 -25.97 -2.68 -0.08
N GLU A 358 -26.56 -3.74 -0.65
CA GLU A 358 -26.98 -3.77 -2.05
C GLU A 358 -28.05 -2.72 -2.35
N ALA A 359 -29.06 -2.57 -1.49
CA ALA A 359 -30.12 -1.58 -1.66
C ALA A 359 -29.56 -0.16 -1.67
N ILE A 360 -28.63 0.15 -0.76
CA ILE A 360 -27.95 1.44 -0.72
C ILE A 360 -27.10 1.64 -1.99
N ALA A 361 -26.32 0.65 -2.40
CA ALA A 361 -25.48 0.72 -3.60
C ALA A 361 -26.29 0.99 -4.89
N LEU A 362 -27.50 0.42 -5.01
CA LEU A 362 -28.41 0.65 -6.15
C LEU A 362 -28.84 2.12 -6.29
N MET A 363 -28.74 2.93 -5.24
CA MET A 363 -29.12 4.36 -5.27
C MET A 363 -27.98 5.26 -5.77
N PHE A 364 -26.75 4.74 -5.89
CA PHE A 364 -25.67 5.48 -6.53
C PHE A 364 -25.72 5.29 -8.06
N ASN A 365 -26.04 6.36 -8.78
CA ASN A 365 -26.09 6.33 -10.24
C ASN A 365 -24.77 6.87 -10.82
N PHE A 366 -23.86 5.94 -11.15
CA PHE A 366 -22.58 6.28 -11.77
C PHE A 366 -22.77 6.84 -13.19
N GLU A 367 -23.63 6.26 -14.01
CA GLU A 367 -23.81 6.65 -15.41
C GLU A 367 -24.26 8.10 -15.52
N TRP A 368 -25.26 8.50 -14.73
CA TRP A 368 -25.69 9.88 -14.65
C TRP A 368 -24.58 10.79 -14.10
N SER A 369 -23.87 10.35 -13.05
CA SER A 369 -22.78 11.12 -12.46
C SER A 369 -21.64 11.31 -13.47
N ASN A 370 -21.29 10.27 -14.22
CA ASN A 370 -20.23 10.33 -15.23
C ASN A 370 -20.58 11.31 -16.35
N GLU A 371 -21.78 11.24 -16.88
CA GLU A 371 -22.23 12.13 -17.95
C GLU A 371 -22.39 13.57 -17.46
N THR A 372 -23.07 13.77 -16.32
CA THR A 372 -23.48 15.10 -15.85
C THR A 372 -22.41 15.83 -15.04
N LEU A 373 -21.67 15.09 -14.18
CA LEU A 373 -20.71 15.69 -13.25
C LEU A 373 -19.26 15.53 -13.71
N PHE A 374 -18.95 14.46 -14.49
CA PHE A 374 -17.58 14.09 -14.82
C PHE A 374 -17.27 14.18 -16.30
N TYR A 375 -18.21 14.68 -17.12
CA TYR A 375 -18.01 14.93 -18.57
C TYR A 375 -17.63 13.68 -19.36
N GLY A 376 -18.08 12.48 -18.93
CA GLY A 376 -17.77 11.21 -19.57
C GLY A 376 -16.33 10.73 -19.39
N LEU A 377 -15.54 11.34 -18.51
CA LEU A 377 -14.09 11.12 -18.42
C LEU A 377 -13.68 9.87 -17.64
N TYR A 378 -14.60 9.21 -16.96
CA TYR A 378 -14.27 8.08 -16.09
C TYR A 378 -14.89 6.78 -16.55
N SER A 379 -14.25 5.69 -16.19
CA SER A 379 -14.80 4.34 -16.21
C SER A 379 -15.21 3.90 -14.80
N ARG A 380 -16.22 3.04 -14.70
CA ARG A 380 -16.65 2.48 -13.42
C ARG A 380 -15.59 1.50 -12.88
N ILE A 381 -15.32 1.56 -11.60
CA ILE A 381 -14.60 0.50 -10.87
C ILE A 381 -15.60 -0.61 -10.54
N ASN A 382 -15.18 -1.86 -10.67
CA ASN A 382 -15.92 -3.04 -10.22
C ASN A 382 -15.07 -3.92 -9.31
N SER A 383 -13.76 -3.85 -9.45
CA SER A 383 -12.78 -4.68 -8.76
C SER A 383 -11.80 -3.84 -7.96
N VAL A 384 -11.29 -4.37 -6.86
CA VAL A 384 -10.15 -3.77 -6.16
C VAL A 384 -8.85 -3.90 -6.97
N TRP A 385 -8.84 -4.76 -8.00
CA TRP A 385 -7.77 -4.90 -9.00
C TRP A 385 -8.17 -4.35 -10.38
N GLU A 386 -9.15 -3.45 -10.46
CA GLU A 386 -9.58 -2.83 -11.72
C GLU A 386 -8.38 -2.30 -12.53
N ASN A 387 -8.47 -2.40 -13.86
CA ASN A 387 -7.39 -2.08 -14.80
C ASN A 387 -6.15 -3.00 -14.66
N SER A 388 -6.34 -4.24 -14.24
CA SER A 388 -5.28 -5.25 -14.20
C SER A 388 -5.80 -6.65 -14.53
N TRP A 389 -4.88 -7.56 -14.86
CA TRP A 389 -5.20 -8.97 -15.14
C TRP A 389 -5.67 -9.74 -13.88
N LEU A 390 -5.53 -9.18 -12.71
CA LEU A 390 -5.94 -9.78 -11.43
C LEU A 390 -7.42 -9.57 -11.13
N ALA A 391 -8.10 -8.67 -11.85
CA ALA A 391 -9.55 -8.49 -11.73
C ALA A 391 -10.29 -9.72 -12.26
N ALA A 392 -11.22 -10.26 -11.48
CA ALA A 392 -12.07 -11.36 -11.90
C ALA A 392 -13.05 -10.90 -12.99
N MET A 393 -13.15 -11.64 -14.07
CA MET A 393 -14.03 -11.37 -15.20
C MET A 393 -14.78 -12.63 -15.65
N GLY A 394 -15.97 -12.44 -16.20
CA GLY A 394 -16.81 -13.55 -16.69
C GLY A 394 -17.15 -14.57 -15.60
N VAL A 395 -17.57 -15.76 -15.98
CA VAL A 395 -17.79 -16.87 -15.04
C VAL A 395 -16.46 -17.42 -14.52
N PRO A 396 -16.41 -17.99 -13.30
CA PRO A 396 -15.17 -18.50 -12.74
C PRO A 396 -14.60 -19.64 -13.57
N SER A 397 -13.30 -19.65 -13.77
CA SER A 397 -12.57 -20.77 -14.38
C SER A 397 -12.63 -22.02 -13.50
N ALA A 398 -12.35 -23.19 -14.08
CA ALA A 398 -12.29 -24.44 -13.31
C ALA A 398 -11.25 -24.37 -12.14
N ALA A 399 -10.17 -23.62 -12.32
CA ALA A 399 -9.17 -23.41 -11.26
C ALA A 399 -9.69 -22.51 -10.13
N GLU A 400 -10.40 -21.43 -10.44
CA GLU A 400 -11.09 -20.60 -9.43
C GLU A 400 -12.16 -21.41 -8.69
N VAL A 401 -12.98 -22.19 -9.42
CA VAL A 401 -14.00 -23.07 -8.81
C VAL A 401 -13.37 -24.04 -7.82
N ALA A 402 -12.23 -24.64 -8.15
CA ALA A 402 -11.53 -25.55 -7.22
C ALA A 402 -11.13 -24.88 -5.89
N LEU A 403 -10.82 -23.59 -5.90
CA LEU A 403 -10.51 -22.81 -4.69
C LEU A 403 -11.78 -22.37 -3.94
N LEU A 404 -12.86 -22.07 -4.65
CA LEU A 404 -14.10 -21.55 -4.08
C LEU A 404 -15.04 -22.64 -3.56
N GLN A 405 -15.07 -23.82 -4.19
CA GLN A 405 -15.97 -24.92 -3.84
C GLN A 405 -15.89 -25.33 -2.36
N PRO A 406 -14.68 -25.49 -1.75
CA PRO A 406 -14.59 -25.84 -0.33
C PRO A 406 -15.24 -24.80 0.61
N LEU A 407 -15.28 -23.52 0.20
CA LEU A 407 -15.90 -22.44 0.99
C LEU A 407 -17.42 -22.48 0.86
N VAL A 408 -17.93 -22.84 -0.32
CA VAL A 408 -19.36 -23.08 -0.54
C VAL A 408 -19.82 -24.30 0.26
N ASP A 409 -19.08 -25.41 0.24
CA ASP A 409 -19.38 -26.63 0.99
C ASP A 409 -19.41 -26.40 2.51
N GLN A 410 -18.61 -25.44 3.01
CA GLN A 410 -18.60 -25.01 4.41
C GLN A 410 -19.70 -23.99 4.73
N GLY A 411 -20.49 -23.56 3.77
CA GLY A 411 -21.53 -22.53 3.95
C GLY A 411 -20.99 -21.11 4.15
N LEU A 412 -19.72 -20.87 3.84
CA LEU A 412 -19.10 -19.55 3.94
C LEU A 412 -19.41 -18.68 2.73
N LEU A 413 -19.75 -19.26 1.58
CA LEU A 413 -20.10 -18.58 0.35
C LEU A 413 -21.39 -19.15 -0.23
N GLN A 414 -22.13 -18.32 -0.96
CA GLN A 414 -23.31 -18.76 -1.73
C GLN A 414 -22.89 -19.53 -2.98
N ALA A 415 -23.66 -20.57 -3.34
CA ALA A 415 -23.33 -21.46 -4.47
C ALA A 415 -23.22 -20.72 -5.83
N GLY A 416 -23.95 -19.62 -6.02
CA GLY A 416 -23.88 -18.82 -7.25
C GLY A 416 -22.48 -18.30 -7.58
N ILE A 417 -21.59 -18.16 -6.60
CA ILE A 417 -20.20 -17.72 -6.85
C ILE A 417 -19.42 -18.68 -7.76
N LEU A 418 -19.88 -19.93 -7.90
CA LEU A 418 -19.25 -20.97 -8.73
C LEU A 418 -19.68 -20.90 -10.19
N THR A 419 -20.77 -20.19 -10.51
CA THR A 419 -21.42 -20.21 -11.83
C THR A 419 -21.67 -18.82 -12.40
N ASP A 420 -21.76 -17.81 -11.54
CA ASP A 420 -22.17 -16.47 -11.95
C ASP A 420 -20.96 -15.58 -12.24
N GLU A 421 -21.17 -14.53 -13.01
CA GLU A 421 -20.19 -13.45 -13.13
C GLU A 421 -19.97 -12.78 -11.76
N PRO A 422 -18.80 -12.15 -11.54
CA PRO A 422 -18.53 -11.47 -10.27
C PRO A 422 -19.52 -10.31 -10.08
N VAL A 423 -19.84 -10.01 -8.84
CA VAL A 423 -20.71 -8.88 -8.52
C VAL A 423 -20.18 -7.61 -9.15
N MET A 424 -21.01 -6.97 -9.97
CA MET A 424 -20.69 -5.71 -10.65
C MET A 424 -21.40 -4.55 -9.96
N GLY A 425 -20.86 -3.35 -10.12
CA GLY A 425 -21.57 -2.13 -9.75
C GLY A 425 -22.91 -2.05 -10.48
N PRO A 426 -23.98 -1.53 -9.85
CA PRO A 426 -25.30 -1.51 -10.44
C PRO A 426 -25.33 -0.62 -11.68
N ALA A 427 -25.75 -1.17 -12.82
CA ALA A 427 -26.03 -0.37 -14.01
C ALA A 427 -27.29 0.49 -13.79
N SER A 428 -27.23 1.74 -14.16
CA SER A 428 -28.30 2.73 -14.00
C SER A 428 -28.60 3.44 -15.32
N GLY A 429 -29.73 4.16 -15.38
CA GLY A 429 -30.10 4.96 -16.55
C GLY A 429 -29.53 6.38 -16.48
N ALA A 430 -29.84 7.16 -17.52
CA ALA A 430 -29.36 8.53 -17.69
C ALA A 430 -30.03 9.57 -16.76
N THR A 431 -31.06 9.19 -16.00
CA THR A 431 -31.73 10.07 -15.02
C THR A 431 -31.16 9.83 -13.63
N GLN A 432 -30.98 10.89 -12.84
CA GLN A 432 -30.37 10.80 -11.50
C GLN A 432 -30.93 9.65 -10.67
N LEU A 433 -32.27 9.54 -10.57
CA LEU A 433 -32.95 8.44 -9.90
C LEU A 433 -33.40 7.38 -10.92
N ASP A 434 -32.75 6.23 -10.91
CA ASP A 434 -33.19 5.07 -11.70
C ASP A 434 -34.36 4.36 -11.02
N ARG A 435 -35.54 4.39 -11.63
CA ARG A 435 -36.76 3.82 -11.08
C ARG A 435 -36.74 2.28 -10.98
N ARG A 436 -35.95 1.59 -11.84
CA ARG A 436 -35.81 0.12 -11.76
C ARG A 436 -34.96 -0.23 -10.55
N ASN A 437 -33.84 0.46 -10.35
CA ASN A 437 -32.98 0.27 -9.19
C ASN A 437 -33.70 0.66 -7.89
N LEU A 438 -34.50 1.74 -7.90
CA LEU A 438 -35.32 2.11 -6.73
C LEU A 438 -36.29 0.98 -6.32
N ARG A 439 -37.02 0.37 -7.29
CA ARG A 439 -37.92 -0.74 -6.98
C ARG A 439 -37.18 -1.97 -6.44
N ARG A 440 -36.02 -2.30 -7.04
CA ARG A 440 -35.17 -3.41 -6.57
C ARG A 440 -34.66 -3.16 -5.16
N ALA A 441 -34.15 -1.96 -4.88
CA ALA A 441 -33.68 -1.55 -3.57
C ALA A 441 -34.79 -1.59 -2.51
N SER A 442 -35.98 -1.13 -2.87
CA SER A 442 -37.17 -1.24 -1.98
C SER A 442 -37.46 -2.68 -1.60
N ALA A 443 -37.51 -3.59 -2.58
CA ALA A 443 -37.77 -5.00 -2.32
C ALA A 443 -36.67 -5.67 -1.44
N LEU A 444 -35.41 -5.27 -1.61
CA LEU A 444 -34.30 -5.75 -0.77
C LEU A 444 -34.43 -5.28 0.68
N LEU A 445 -34.80 -4.01 0.89
CA LEU A 445 -35.02 -3.48 2.24
C LEU A 445 -36.24 -4.11 2.91
N ASP A 446 -37.33 -4.32 2.17
CA ASP A 446 -38.51 -5.04 2.67
C ASP A 446 -38.13 -6.47 3.13
N ALA A 447 -37.37 -7.19 2.30
CA ALA A 447 -36.88 -8.54 2.62
C ALA A 447 -35.88 -8.54 3.79
N ALA A 448 -35.17 -7.44 4.03
CA ALA A 448 -34.26 -7.26 5.17
C ALA A 448 -34.97 -6.77 6.44
N GLY A 449 -36.31 -6.57 6.40
CA GLY A 449 -37.11 -6.17 7.56
C GLY A 449 -37.19 -4.65 7.80
N TRP A 450 -36.74 -3.83 6.84
CA TRP A 450 -36.82 -2.38 6.87
C TRP A 450 -38.07 -1.90 6.15
N MET A 451 -39.18 -1.75 6.87
CA MET A 451 -40.50 -1.45 6.31
C MET A 451 -40.79 0.07 6.28
N PRO A 452 -41.48 0.59 5.23
CA PRO A 452 -41.90 2.00 5.20
C PRO A 452 -42.77 2.37 6.38
N GLY A 453 -42.41 3.44 7.11
CA GLY A 453 -43.25 4.04 8.16
C GLY A 453 -44.32 4.96 7.56
N GLY A 454 -45.21 5.47 8.43
CA GLY A 454 -46.26 6.40 8.02
C GLY A 454 -45.76 7.76 7.52
N ASP A 455 -44.55 8.11 7.85
CA ASP A 455 -43.79 9.30 7.40
C ASP A 455 -42.95 9.04 6.14
N GLY A 456 -43.00 7.83 5.59
CA GLY A 456 -42.21 7.38 4.45
C GLY A 456 -40.80 6.93 4.80
N VAL A 457 -40.33 7.11 6.04
CA VAL A 457 -39.02 6.64 6.50
C VAL A 457 -39.07 5.16 6.83
N ARG A 458 -38.11 4.38 6.36
CA ARG A 458 -38.02 2.96 6.62
C ARG A 458 -37.53 2.69 8.04
N ARG A 459 -38.16 1.70 8.69
CA ARG A 459 -37.89 1.33 10.09
C ARG A 459 -37.73 -0.18 10.22
N ASN A 460 -36.91 -0.59 11.18
CA ASN A 460 -36.82 -2.00 11.59
C ASN A 460 -37.98 -2.40 12.51
N ALA A 461 -38.00 -3.66 12.94
CA ALA A 461 -39.03 -4.19 13.84
C ALA A 461 -39.09 -3.48 15.21
N ALA A 462 -38.01 -2.84 15.66
CA ALA A 462 -37.97 -2.03 16.89
C ALA A 462 -38.47 -0.59 16.67
N GLY A 463 -38.86 -0.22 15.45
CA GLY A 463 -39.30 1.14 15.10
C GLY A 463 -38.16 2.14 14.85
N GLU A 464 -36.91 1.70 14.82
CA GLU A 464 -35.77 2.56 14.61
C GLU A 464 -35.61 2.90 13.10
N PRO A 465 -35.37 4.16 12.74
CA PRO A 465 -35.23 4.57 11.35
C PRO A 465 -33.93 4.03 10.72
N LEU A 466 -33.98 3.69 9.43
CA LEU A 466 -32.78 3.41 8.65
C LEU A 466 -32.07 4.73 8.31
N THR A 467 -31.04 5.05 9.05
CA THR A 467 -30.23 6.26 8.87
C THR A 467 -28.96 5.93 8.10
N VAL A 468 -28.47 6.86 7.26
CA VAL A 468 -27.16 6.78 6.60
C VAL A 468 -26.52 8.16 6.60
N ALA A 469 -25.39 8.31 7.30
CA ALA A 469 -24.59 9.51 7.32
C ALA A 469 -23.30 9.32 6.47
N PHE A 470 -23.12 10.19 5.48
CA PHE A 470 -21.88 10.29 4.73
C PHE A 470 -20.97 11.31 5.41
N LEU A 471 -19.88 10.82 6.00
CA LEU A 471 -18.86 11.70 6.55
C LEU A 471 -17.95 12.19 5.42
N ASN A 472 -17.80 13.51 5.28
CA ASN A 472 -17.08 14.13 4.16
C ASN A 472 -16.20 15.29 4.62
N ASP A 473 -14.91 15.25 4.27
CA ASP A 473 -13.91 16.29 4.53
C ASP A 473 -13.42 16.98 3.25
N ASP A 474 -13.90 16.52 2.07
CA ASP A 474 -13.56 17.12 0.77
C ASP A 474 -14.79 17.77 0.11
N PRO A 475 -14.84 19.11 0.05
CA PRO A 475 -15.96 19.82 -0.60
C PRO A 475 -16.19 19.43 -2.06
N SER A 476 -15.18 18.90 -2.76
CA SER A 476 -15.33 18.45 -4.15
C SER A 476 -16.29 17.28 -4.31
N PHE A 477 -16.49 16.46 -3.26
CA PHE A 477 -17.40 15.33 -3.24
C PHE A 477 -18.85 15.71 -2.93
N GLU A 478 -19.13 16.92 -2.45
CA GLU A 478 -20.51 17.34 -2.13
C GLU A 478 -21.45 17.19 -3.34
N ARG A 479 -20.98 17.56 -4.53
CA ARG A 479 -21.74 17.44 -5.79
C ARG A 479 -22.05 15.99 -6.19
N VAL A 480 -21.33 15.03 -5.62
CA VAL A 480 -21.53 13.59 -5.85
C VAL A 480 -22.40 12.97 -4.76
N ILE A 481 -22.15 13.34 -3.50
CA ILE A 481 -22.86 12.81 -2.34
C ILE A 481 -24.31 13.33 -2.29
N ASN A 482 -24.55 14.61 -2.58
CA ASN A 482 -25.89 15.20 -2.46
C ASN A 482 -26.93 14.50 -3.36
N PRO A 483 -26.69 14.25 -4.66
CA PRO A 483 -27.62 13.48 -5.49
C PRO A 483 -27.84 12.06 -4.98
N TYR A 484 -26.80 11.43 -4.43
CA TYR A 484 -26.91 10.11 -3.83
C TYR A 484 -27.79 10.12 -2.57
N VAL A 485 -27.62 11.10 -1.70
CA VAL A 485 -28.49 11.34 -0.53
C VAL A 485 -29.96 11.54 -0.94
N GLU A 486 -30.23 12.33 -1.99
CA GLU A 486 -31.60 12.53 -2.50
C GLU A 486 -32.22 11.22 -3.03
N ASN A 487 -31.45 10.39 -3.72
CA ASN A 487 -31.90 9.08 -4.17
C ASN A 487 -32.21 8.16 -2.97
N LEU A 488 -31.36 8.14 -1.93
CA LEU A 488 -31.59 7.40 -0.69
C LEU A 488 -32.85 7.86 0.06
N LYS A 489 -33.08 9.18 0.15
CA LYS A 489 -34.32 9.74 0.71
C LYS A 489 -35.55 9.29 -0.07
N SER A 490 -35.45 9.22 -1.40
CA SER A 490 -36.53 8.71 -2.26
C SER A 490 -36.82 7.21 -2.02
N LEU A 491 -35.83 6.45 -1.51
CA LEU A 491 -36.00 5.06 -1.08
C LEU A 491 -36.62 4.94 0.33
N GLY A 492 -36.74 6.04 1.07
CA GLY A 492 -37.19 6.08 2.46
C GLY A 492 -36.06 5.91 3.49
N VAL A 493 -34.81 6.10 3.09
CA VAL A 493 -33.66 6.12 3.99
C VAL A 493 -33.47 7.54 4.52
N ASP A 494 -33.33 7.70 5.85
CA ASP A 494 -32.96 9.00 6.46
C ASP A 494 -31.46 9.25 6.23
N ALA A 495 -31.14 9.74 5.04
CA ALA A 495 -29.78 9.96 4.58
C ALA A 495 -29.37 11.42 4.69
N ARG A 496 -28.12 11.66 5.09
CA ARG A 496 -27.51 12.99 5.16
C ARG A 496 -26.01 12.96 4.87
N MET A 497 -25.47 14.10 4.50
CA MET A 497 -24.04 14.36 4.47
C MET A 497 -23.65 15.16 5.72
N GLU A 498 -22.53 14.80 6.34
CA GLU A 498 -21.90 15.53 7.43
C GLU A 498 -20.55 16.06 6.94
N SER A 499 -20.46 17.35 6.70
CA SER A 499 -19.19 18.01 6.37
C SER A 499 -18.40 18.28 7.64
N ILE A 500 -17.16 17.81 7.67
CA ILE A 500 -16.23 17.93 8.79
C ILE A 500 -14.85 18.34 8.28
N ASP A 501 -13.95 18.73 9.18
CA ASP A 501 -12.57 18.96 8.84
C ASP A 501 -11.75 17.63 8.83
N GLN A 502 -10.54 17.69 8.26
CA GLN A 502 -9.67 16.53 8.14
C GLN A 502 -9.26 15.92 9.49
N ALA A 503 -9.05 16.74 10.53
CA ALA A 503 -8.67 16.24 11.86
C ALA A 503 -9.82 15.44 12.48
N GLN A 504 -11.05 15.90 12.31
CA GLN A 504 -12.26 15.16 12.74
C GLN A 504 -12.44 13.88 11.91
N MET A 505 -12.17 13.92 10.59
CA MET A 505 -12.22 12.73 9.74
C MET A 505 -11.25 11.66 10.27
N GLU A 506 -10.01 12.02 10.51
CA GLU A 506 -9.01 11.12 11.06
C GLU A 506 -9.40 10.57 12.44
N ALA A 507 -9.84 11.44 13.36
CA ALA A 507 -10.24 11.04 14.71
C ALA A 507 -11.44 10.08 14.71
N ARG A 508 -12.38 10.23 13.77
CA ARG A 508 -13.59 9.41 13.70
C ARG A 508 -13.40 8.12 12.90
N THR A 509 -12.49 8.08 11.93
CA THR A 509 -12.32 6.91 11.04
C THR A 509 -11.23 5.95 11.48
N ARG A 510 -10.31 6.38 12.37
CA ARG A 510 -9.18 5.57 12.86
C ARG A 510 -9.51 4.83 14.17
N PRO A 511 -8.73 3.78 14.51
CA PRO A 511 -8.86 3.10 15.80
C PRO A 511 -8.64 4.08 16.98
N PRO A 512 -9.32 3.88 18.09
CA PRO A 512 -10.37 2.89 18.36
C PRO A 512 -11.78 3.38 18.02
N SER A 513 -11.92 4.58 17.43
CA SER A 513 -13.20 5.28 17.28
C SER A 513 -14.14 4.63 16.26
N TYR A 514 -13.74 4.55 14.99
CA TYR A 514 -14.56 4.10 13.86
C TYR A 514 -16.00 4.63 13.91
N ASP A 515 -16.17 5.92 14.24
CA ASP A 515 -17.47 6.57 14.41
C ASP A 515 -17.96 7.22 13.10
N PHE A 516 -18.43 6.40 12.18
CA PHE A 516 -19.02 6.80 10.91
C PHE A 516 -19.99 5.74 10.40
N ASP A 517 -20.83 6.11 9.43
CA ASP A 517 -21.65 5.15 8.67
C ASP A 517 -21.01 4.84 7.32
N MET A 518 -20.80 5.87 6.49
CA MET A 518 -20.13 5.77 5.20
C MET A 518 -19.13 6.91 4.99
N ILE A 519 -18.03 6.60 4.30
CA ILE A 519 -17.00 7.57 3.90
C ILE A 519 -16.60 7.34 2.44
N VAL A 520 -16.01 8.36 1.81
CA VAL A 520 -15.21 8.15 0.60
C VAL A 520 -13.84 7.61 1.02
N GLY A 521 -13.41 6.52 0.43
CA GLY A 521 -12.13 5.89 0.75
C GLY A 521 -11.66 4.95 -0.35
N ASN A 522 -10.56 4.27 -0.11
CA ASN A 522 -9.94 3.38 -1.09
C ASN A 522 -9.90 1.94 -0.58
N ALA A 523 -10.44 1.00 -1.37
CA ALA A 523 -10.23 -0.42 -1.23
C ALA A 523 -8.87 -0.77 -1.85
N ARG A 524 -7.84 -0.83 -1.02
CA ARG A 524 -6.45 -0.98 -1.46
C ARG A 524 -6.10 -2.43 -1.81
N SER A 525 -5.16 -2.62 -2.72
CA SER A 525 -4.59 -3.92 -3.07
C SER A 525 -3.21 -3.75 -3.68
N SER A 526 -2.40 -4.80 -3.67
CA SER A 526 -1.14 -4.89 -4.41
C SER A 526 -1.26 -5.90 -5.55
N TYR A 527 -0.22 -5.98 -6.38
CA TYR A 527 -0.20 -6.93 -7.50
C TYR A 527 0.27 -8.34 -7.07
N VAL A 528 1.05 -8.46 -6.02
CA VAL A 528 1.76 -9.71 -5.72
C VAL A 528 1.78 -10.11 -4.25
N SER A 529 1.76 -9.17 -3.33
CA SER A 529 1.85 -9.46 -1.89
C SER A 529 0.49 -9.87 -1.32
N GLY A 530 0.52 -10.80 -0.37
CA GLY A 530 -0.65 -11.15 0.43
C GLY A 530 -0.61 -10.57 1.84
N SER A 531 0.54 -10.11 2.30
CA SER A 531 0.71 -9.55 3.66
C SER A 531 -0.04 -8.22 3.84
N ASP A 532 -0.08 -7.38 2.81
CA ASP A 532 -0.88 -6.16 2.79
C ASP A 532 -2.39 -6.44 2.77
N LEU A 533 -2.82 -7.51 2.10
CA LEU A 533 -4.23 -7.93 2.10
C LEU A 533 -4.72 -8.31 3.50
N MET A 534 -3.84 -8.86 4.35
CA MET A 534 -4.16 -9.09 5.77
C MET A 534 -4.44 -7.77 6.51
N GLN A 535 -3.69 -6.70 6.20
CA GLN A 535 -3.90 -5.38 6.80
C GLN A 535 -5.21 -4.75 6.32
N TYR A 536 -5.58 -4.92 5.05
CA TYR A 536 -6.74 -4.26 4.45
C TYR A 536 -8.05 -5.02 4.66
N TYR A 537 -8.03 -6.35 4.71
CA TYR A 537 -9.22 -7.19 4.67
C TYR A 537 -9.25 -8.31 5.70
N GLY A 538 -8.17 -8.58 6.41
CA GLY A 538 -8.10 -9.64 7.40
C GLY A 538 -9.02 -9.38 8.59
N SER A 539 -9.72 -10.41 9.06
CA SER A 539 -10.65 -10.30 10.19
C SER A 539 -9.96 -9.84 11.48
N GLU A 540 -8.69 -10.24 11.70
CA GLU A 540 -7.91 -9.86 12.88
C GLU A 540 -7.57 -8.35 12.93
N THR A 541 -7.53 -7.69 11.78
CA THR A 541 -7.23 -6.26 11.67
C THR A 541 -8.46 -5.37 11.73
N ALA A 542 -9.64 -5.95 11.66
CA ALA A 542 -10.90 -5.22 11.51
C ALA A 542 -11.16 -4.15 12.58
N ASP A 543 -10.73 -4.35 13.83
CA ASP A 543 -11.00 -3.44 14.94
C ASP A 543 -9.76 -2.67 15.42
N VAL A 544 -8.61 -2.84 14.75
CA VAL A 544 -7.34 -2.26 15.20
C VAL A 544 -6.55 -1.57 14.09
N SER A 545 -6.90 -1.81 12.81
CA SER A 545 -6.17 -1.29 11.66
C SER A 545 -6.75 0.03 11.14
N ALA A 546 -5.89 0.99 10.84
CA ALA A 546 -6.25 2.18 10.10
C ALA A 546 -6.56 1.89 8.62
N PHE A 547 -6.24 0.69 8.13
CA PHE A 547 -6.42 0.30 6.73
C PHE A 547 -7.68 -0.54 6.49
N ASN A 548 -8.07 -1.42 7.43
CA ASN A 548 -9.37 -2.10 7.40
C ASN A 548 -10.45 -1.18 8.00
N VAL A 549 -10.57 -0.01 7.42
CA VAL A 549 -11.46 1.04 7.92
C VAL A 549 -12.92 0.62 7.89
N MET A 550 -13.32 -0.22 6.91
CA MET A 550 -14.67 -0.77 6.79
C MET A 550 -14.99 -1.81 7.87
N GLY A 551 -14.00 -2.35 8.57
CA GLY A 551 -14.22 -3.38 9.59
C GLY A 551 -14.69 -4.72 9.04
N LEU A 552 -14.18 -5.10 7.87
CA LEU A 552 -14.53 -6.37 7.23
C LEU A 552 -14.03 -7.55 8.09
N LYS A 553 -14.95 -8.46 8.39
CA LYS A 553 -14.69 -9.74 9.07
C LYS A 553 -15.34 -10.85 8.26
N SER A 554 -14.57 -11.60 7.50
CA SER A 554 -15.06 -12.68 6.66
C SER A 554 -14.10 -13.86 6.65
N PRO A 555 -14.50 -15.01 7.23
CA PRO A 555 -13.67 -16.22 7.17
C PRO A 555 -13.37 -16.68 5.73
N ALA A 556 -14.26 -16.38 4.78
CA ALA A 556 -14.03 -16.66 3.37
C ALA A 556 -12.87 -15.81 2.81
N VAL A 557 -12.86 -14.50 3.12
CA VAL A 557 -11.79 -13.59 2.73
C VAL A 557 -10.47 -14.02 3.39
N ASP A 558 -10.46 -14.31 4.69
CA ASP A 558 -9.24 -14.77 5.39
C ASP A 558 -8.65 -16.02 4.74
N ARG A 559 -9.52 -16.98 4.37
CA ARG A 559 -9.09 -18.20 3.70
C ARG A 559 -8.51 -17.92 2.32
N MET A 560 -9.13 -17.02 1.55
CA MET A 560 -8.65 -16.65 0.23
C MET A 560 -7.32 -15.88 0.29
N ILE A 561 -7.14 -14.98 1.26
CA ILE A 561 -5.86 -14.30 1.51
C ILE A 561 -4.75 -15.33 1.77
N ALA A 562 -5.02 -16.34 2.61
CA ALA A 562 -4.07 -17.40 2.88
C ALA A 562 -3.68 -18.18 1.61
N LEU A 563 -4.61 -18.39 0.67
CA LEU A 563 -4.32 -19.03 -0.63
C LEU A 563 -3.48 -18.14 -1.55
N VAL A 564 -3.76 -16.84 -1.60
CA VAL A 564 -2.93 -15.86 -2.32
C VAL A 564 -1.49 -15.87 -1.80
N MET A 565 -1.32 -15.84 -0.47
CA MET A 565 0.00 -15.90 0.16
C MET A 565 0.74 -17.22 -0.08
N ALA A 566 0.01 -18.33 -0.23
CA ALA A 566 0.56 -19.65 -0.46
C ALA A 566 0.83 -19.97 -1.94
N ALA A 567 0.50 -19.09 -2.87
CA ALA A 567 0.72 -19.28 -4.31
C ALA A 567 2.20 -19.55 -4.61
N LYS A 568 2.46 -20.46 -5.55
CA LYS A 568 3.81 -20.92 -5.91
C LYS A 568 4.23 -20.53 -7.33
N SER A 569 3.31 -19.97 -8.10
CA SER A 569 3.54 -19.49 -9.47
C SER A 569 2.71 -18.25 -9.75
N ASN A 570 3.02 -17.51 -10.82
CA ASN A 570 2.19 -16.39 -11.30
C ASN A 570 0.77 -16.85 -11.65
N ASP A 571 0.60 -18.05 -12.19
CA ASP A 571 -0.72 -18.59 -12.52
C ASP A 571 -1.51 -18.89 -11.24
N ASP A 572 -0.90 -19.53 -10.24
CA ASP A 572 -1.54 -19.77 -8.94
C ASP A 572 -1.95 -18.45 -8.28
N LEU A 573 -1.05 -17.44 -8.29
CA LEU A 573 -1.33 -16.12 -7.73
C LEU A 573 -2.50 -15.46 -8.45
N THR A 574 -2.51 -15.49 -9.78
CA THR A 574 -3.56 -14.89 -10.60
C THR A 574 -4.91 -15.54 -10.28
N VAL A 575 -4.98 -16.87 -10.30
CA VAL A 575 -6.22 -17.61 -10.02
C VAL A 575 -6.69 -17.36 -8.59
N ALA A 576 -5.80 -17.40 -7.60
CA ALA A 576 -6.17 -17.15 -6.20
C ALA A 576 -6.64 -15.70 -5.99
N THR A 577 -6.01 -14.73 -6.65
CA THR A 577 -6.40 -13.32 -6.55
C THR A 577 -7.73 -13.05 -7.25
N GLN A 578 -7.97 -13.63 -8.43
CA GLN A 578 -9.26 -13.53 -9.11
C GLN A 578 -10.38 -14.16 -8.27
N ALA A 579 -10.14 -15.32 -7.67
CA ALA A 579 -11.10 -15.93 -6.75
C ALA A 579 -11.34 -15.06 -5.50
N LEU A 580 -10.30 -14.45 -4.91
CA LEU A 580 -10.44 -13.48 -3.82
C LEU A 580 -11.25 -12.25 -4.25
N ASP A 581 -11.02 -11.72 -5.45
CA ASP A 581 -11.76 -10.57 -5.98
C ASP A 581 -13.27 -10.87 -6.07
N ARG A 582 -13.65 -12.08 -6.52
CA ARG A 582 -15.07 -12.51 -6.50
C ARG A 582 -15.64 -12.50 -5.10
N VAL A 583 -14.89 -13.02 -4.13
CA VAL A 583 -15.32 -13.06 -2.72
C VAL A 583 -15.45 -11.64 -2.16
N LEU A 584 -14.46 -10.78 -2.36
CA LEU A 584 -14.53 -9.38 -1.91
C LEU A 584 -15.71 -8.61 -2.52
N ARG A 585 -15.99 -8.81 -3.80
CA ARG A 585 -17.16 -8.19 -4.44
C ARG A 585 -18.47 -8.74 -3.88
N ALA A 586 -18.54 -10.03 -3.54
CA ALA A 586 -19.71 -10.64 -2.91
C ALA A 586 -19.98 -10.10 -1.50
N GLU A 587 -18.94 -9.68 -0.78
CA GLU A 587 -19.08 -9.04 0.53
C GLU A 587 -19.76 -7.66 0.48
N ARG A 588 -19.81 -6.99 -0.66
CA ARG A 588 -20.48 -5.68 -0.84
C ARG A 588 -20.11 -4.67 0.24
N PHE A 589 -18.84 -4.64 0.66
CA PHE A 589 -18.35 -3.76 1.72
C PHE A 589 -18.23 -2.29 1.28
N TRP A 590 -18.42 -2.02 0.01
CA TRP A 590 -18.30 -0.70 -0.60
C TRP A 590 -19.27 -0.48 -1.77
N VAL A 591 -19.45 0.78 -2.15
CA VAL A 591 -20.08 1.18 -3.41
C VAL A 591 -18.96 1.71 -4.31
N PRO A 592 -18.53 0.92 -5.32
CA PRO A 592 -17.42 1.31 -6.19
C PRO A 592 -17.72 2.59 -6.94
N GLN A 593 -16.71 3.44 -7.10
CA GLN A 593 -16.81 4.71 -7.81
C GLN A 593 -16.21 4.60 -9.23
N TRP A 594 -15.12 5.32 -9.53
CA TRP A 594 -14.59 5.47 -10.88
C TRP A 594 -13.08 5.57 -10.91
N PHE A 595 -12.50 5.36 -12.10
CA PHE A 595 -11.07 5.56 -12.37
C PHE A 595 -10.85 6.09 -13.78
N LYS A 596 -9.61 6.48 -14.08
CA LYS A 596 -9.10 6.75 -15.43
C LYS A 596 -7.85 5.91 -15.67
N ALA A 597 -7.71 5.36 -16.89
CA ALA A 597 -6.49 4.70 -17.33
C ALA A 597 -5.49 5.69 -17.99
N THR A 598 -5.58 6.98 -17.61
CA THR A 598 -4.68 8.05 -18.08
C THR A 598 -4.33 8.99 -16.94
N HIS A 599 -3.11 9.53 -16.99
CA HIS A 599 -2.71 10.69 -16.20
C HIS A 599 -3.13 11.97 -16.93
N THR A 600 -3.95 12.78 -16.31
CA THR A 600 -4.30 14.13 -16.81
C THR A 600 -3.33 15.13 -16.22
N VAL A 601 -2.39 15.61 -17.03
CA VAL A 601 -1.31 16.49 -16.57
C VAL A 601 -1.30 17.81 -17.33
N ALA A 602 -0.94 18.87 -16.61
CA ALA A 602 -0.63 20.16 -17.22
C ALA A 602 0.68 20.69 -16.64
N TYR A 603 1.55 21.19 -17.50
CA TYR A 603 2.85 21.70 -17.07
C TYR A 603 3.35 22.80 -18.00
N PHE A 604 4.16 23.70 -17.47
CA PHE A 604 4.86 24.66 -18.31
C PHE A 604 5.82 23.94 -19.25
N ASP A 605 5.82 24.32 -20.53
CA ASP A 605 6.58 23.63 -21.59
C ASP A 605 8.10 23.83 -21.43
N MET A 606 8.63 23.29 -20.36
CA MET A 606 10.06 23.25 -20.03
C MET A 606 10.49 21.89 -19.48
N TYR A 607 9.62 20.90 -19.56
CA TYR A 607 9.91 19.54 -19.14
C TYR A 607 9.84 18.60 -20.34
N GLU A 608 10.70 17.62 -20.31
CA GLU A 608 10.74 16.52 -21.26
C GLU A 608 10.64 15.20 -20.53
N HIS A 609 10.16 14.19 -21.21
CA HIS A 609 10.03 12.83 -20.70
C HIS A 609 10.36 11.82 -21.80
N PRO A 610 10.59 10.53 -21.48
CA PRO A 610 10.73 9.49 -22.47
C PRO A 610 9.51 9.44 -23.40
N GLU A 611 9.73 9.16 -24.69
CA GLU A 611 8.66 9.07 -25.68
C GLU A 611 7.60 8.01 -25.28
N THR A 612 8.07 6.89 -24.74
CA THR A 612 7.22 5.85 -24.17
C THR A 612 7.42 5.82 -22.66
N LEU A 613 6.37 6.16 -21.91
CA LEU A 613 6.37 6.04 -20.46
C LEU A 613 6.25 4.56 -20.05
N PRO A 614 6.83 4.18 -18.90
CA PRO A 614 6.62 2.87 -18.35
C PRO A 614 5.15 2.70 -17.90
N PRO A 615 4.62 1.47 -17.92
CA PRO A 615 3.19 1.27 -17.64
C PRO A 615 2.77 1.62 -16.20
N TYR A 616 3.70 1.58 -15.24
CA TYR A 616 3.35 1.65 -13.82
C TYR A 616 3.80 2.91 -13.10
N ALA A 617 4.29 3.92 -13.82
CA ALA A 617 4.62 5.23 -13.24
C ALA A 617 4.55 6.35 -14.27
N LEU A 618 4.07 7.52 -13.86
CA LEU A 618 4.24 8.78 -14.61
C LEU A 618 5.69 9.25 -14.55
N GLY A 619 6.29 9.20 -13.36
CA GLY A 619 7.72 9.40 -13.11
C GLY A 619 8.21 10.81 -13.26
N GLU A 620 7.34 11.81 -13.16
CA GLU A 620 7.67 13.22 -13.33
C GLU A 620 8.77 13.71 -12.38
N LEU A 621 8.82 13.18 -11.16
CA LEU A 621 9.86 13.49 -10.18
C LEU A 621 11.07 12.56 -10.25
N GLU A 622 10.98 11.44 -11.00
CA GLU A 622 12.03 10.43 -11.05
C GLU A 622 12.91 10.55 -12.30
N PHE A 623 12.31 10.47 -13.50
CA PHE A 623 13.03 10.31 -14.76
C PHE A 623 12.70 11.33 -15.85
N TRP A 624 11.77 12.29 -15.61
CA TRP A 624 11.61 13.45 -16.47
C TRP A 624 12.81 14.39 -16.27
N TRP A 625 13.01 15.33 -17.20
CA TRP A 625 14.12 16.27 -17.12
C TRP A 625 13.75 17.68 -17.59
N PHE A 626 14.56 18.62 -17.18
CA PHE A 626 14.39 20.03 -17.48
C PHE A 626 15.04 20.39 -18.82
N ASN A 627 14.34 21.14 -19.67
CA ASN A 627 14.84 21.71 -20.91
C ASN A 627 15.14 23.19 -20.71
N ALA A 628 16.43 23.53 -20.64
CA ALA A 628 16.90 24.90 -20.35
C ALA A 628 16.53 25.91 -21.45
N ASP A 629 16.54 25.48 -22.72
CA ASP A 629 16.21 26.36 -23.85
C ASP A 629 14.72 26.73 -23.85
N LYS A 630 13.84 25.75 -23.64
CA LYS A 630 12.41 26.00 -23.49
C LYS A 630 12.10 26.91 -22.29
N ALA A 631 12.77 26.67 -21.16
CA ALA A 631 12.61 27.50 -19.97
C ALA A 631 13.06 28.94 -20.20
N ALA A 632 14.17 29.14 -20.91
CA ALA A 632 14.66 30.46 -21.29
C ALA A 632 13.67 31.18 -22.22
N ALA A 633 13.06 30.47 -23.17
CA ALA A 633 12.01 31.00 -24.05
C ALA A 633 10.76 31.42 -23.26
N LEU A 634 10.30 30.61 -22.30
CA LEU A 634 9.17 30.95 -21.42
C LEU A 634 9.46 32.19 -20.56
N LYS A 635 10.67 32.34 -20.03
CA LYS A 635 11.09 33.55 -19.28
C LYS A 635 11.13 34.78 -20.18
N ALA A 636 11.69 34.66 -21.38
CA ALA A 636 11.71 35.75 -22.34
C ALA A 636 10.30 36.20 -22.76
N ALA A 637 9.36 35.27 -22.83
CA ALA A 637 7.93 35.55 -23.09
C ALA A 637 7.17 36.11 -21.88
N GLY A 638 7.80 36.18 -20.69
CA GLY A 638 7.14 36.60 -19.45
C GLY A 638 6.14 35.59 -18.89
N ALA A 639 6.20 34.35 -19.35
CA ALA A 639 5.31 33.27 -18.90
C ALA A 639 5.76 32.66 -17.56
N LEU A 640 7.04 32.80 -17.22
CA LEU A 640 7.62 32.41 -15.93
C LEU A 640 8.28 33.63 -15.27
N ARG A 641 8.18 33.72 -13.94
CA ARG A 641 8.79 34.78 -13.13
C ARG A 641 10.26 34.48 -12.79
#